data_5d4982e08e4c8cea096d652012a394e0
#
_entry.id   5d4982e08e4c8cea096d652012a394e0
#
_cell.length_a   1.000
_cell.length_b   1.000
_cell.length_c   1.000
_cell.angle_alpha   90.00
_cell.angle_beta   90.00
_cell.angle_gamma   90.00
#
_symmetry.space_group_name_H-M   'P 1'
#
loop_
_entity.id
_entity.type
_entity.pdbx_description
1 polymer ?
#
loop_
_entity_poly.entity_id
_entity_poly.type
_entity_poly.pdbx_seq_one_letter_code
_entity_poly.pdbx_strand_id
1 'polypeptide(L)'
;MNKTLLFLALLCGSSVYAQLSGTVVDPRGEPIVGASVLLLNQSTPTNIGTVTDFDGNWSLNIYGKNAENAAVRVQSMGFQSLDFKTKGTTGNRIVLQPDQNLLKEVSVVQQRLSAQQEKSALTVESMDALAIKESPSVSFYDHLGTLKGVDLTSASIGFKIINTRGFNSTSPVRSLQLIDGVDNQSPGLNFSLGNFLGAPDLDIVTVDVIAGASTAFYGPSAFNGVIAMQTKDPFQFTGLSASLKAGERNLTEFSLRWAAKVNEKFAYKINVFALKADDWEASNMDPTDVSRDDATNPGGYDAVNRYGDEDWWDDGGDSKTFPGLGRFYRPGIEEKHLVDYDTENLKLTTALHYKIKEDLTAIYAVNFGSGTTVYQGDNRYSLKDILFLQNRVELQKKDKWFWRAYSTHEDAGNSYDAYFTALRMQDSVVSNQSYNLYYTGLWNIFNKPKVRAMPGAPANSLPMSQYQSIMDSLIASNPDFFNQLHEDNRNNVSIATASDALGAVTIEELESFANQLIPGTSEFNNLKNHITSTLFTEGGSRFYDKSALYHTQGERTFTYDNGAVVRVGGNFRLYTPKSAGTIFSDTAGTIITNREAGIYGGWEQSFLDERLKLSATGRVDKNQNFKALVSPAVSSVYKATENQTFRVSFSSAIRNPTLADQYLNYNVGRAVLLGNLNGFDSLVTLDNIADYLGKPANERLSHDFGYFNVDAIRPEKVKTAEAGYRATIGTRIFVDANYYYSLYDDFIGYIIGADIEEGTTAIDRLKSLQVYRVAANATEQVTTQGFSIGMNTFVGDYQTLTGNYSWNKLTSAVTDPIVPAFNTPEHKFNLGWNIRNYPWKNDNSKLIGAGVNYKWVEGFIFEGSPQFTGSIPSYGLCDAQVSLTRIKENSDKKRTITYKLGASNVLNNKVYQVFGGPLVGRLAYLSIQIN
;
A
#
# COMPACT_ATOMS: atom_id res chain seq x y z
N MET A 1 35.38 -36.88 78.39
CA MET A 1 34.40 -36.50 77.33
C MET A 1 34.52 -35.01 77.08
N ASN A 2 34.63 -34.57 75.88
CA ASN A 2 34.62 -33.19 75.36
C ASN A 2 35.91 -32.41 75.22
N LYS A 3 36.88 -32.95 74.53
CA LYS A 3 37.93 -32.14 73.84
C LYS A 3 38.22 -32.59 72.42
N THR A 4 37.55 -33.63 71.96
CA THR A 4 37.79 -34.19 70.58
C THR A 4 36.73 -33.77 69.53
N LEU A 5 35.63 -33.13 69.99
CA LEU A 5 34.59 -32.62 69.04
C LEU A 5 34.80 -31.15 68.58
N LEU A 6 35.75 -30.43 69.18
CA LEU A 6 36.03 -29.05 68.83
C LEU A 6 37.11 -28.93 67.73
N PHE A 7 37.78 -30.00 67.39
CA PHE A 7 38.81 -30.00 66.34
C PHE A 7 38.34 -30.52 65.00
N LEU A 8 37.14 -31.13 64.93
CA LEU A 8 36.51 -31.53 63.65
C LEU A 8 35.60 -30.45 63.03
N ALA A 9 35.25 -29.39 63.78
CA ALA A 9 34.47 -28.29 63.29
C ALA A 9 35.29 -27.16 62.65
N LEU A 10 36.64 -27.24 62.71
CA LEU A 10 37.56 -26.24 62.15
C LEU A 10 38.24 -26.67 60.82
N LEU A 11 37.82 -27.80 60.22
CA LEU A 11 38.34 -28.32 58.94
C LEU A 11 37.31 -28.31 57.85
N CYS A 12 36.11 -27.76 58.03
CA CYS A 12 35.25 -27.31 56.90
C CYS A 12 35.73 -25.94 56.45
N GLY A 13 36.78 -25.93 55.65
CA GLY A 13 37.20 -24.77 54.95
C GLY A 13 36.02 -24.33 54.05
N SER A 14 35.33 -23.25 54.43
CA SER A 14 34.36 -22.58 53.64
C SER A 14 35.00 -22.15 52.33
N SER A 15 34.76 -22.92 51.25
CA SER A 15 35.06 -22.48 49.90
C SER A 15 34.25 -21.23 49.68
N VAL A 16 34.87 -20.05 49.67
CA VAL A 16 34.22 -18.78 49.37
C VAL A 16 34.00 -18.77 47.91
N TYR A 17 32.76 -19.07 47.49
CA TYR A 17 32.28 -18.82 46.15
C TYR A 17 31.96 -17.33 46.04
N ALA A 18 32.59 -16.65 45.10
CA ALA A 18 32.16 -15.31 44.72
C ALA A 18 31.25 -15.46 43.49
N GLN A 19 30.05 -14.94 43.58
CA GLN A 19 29.10 -14.89 42.47
C GLN A 19 29.23 -13.55 41.79
N LEU A 20 29.65 -13.55 40.52
CA LEU A 20 29.55 -12.38 39.66
C LEU A 20 28.16 -12.34 39.01
N SER A 21 27.55 -11.17 38.94
CA SER A 21 26.27 -10.99 38.24
C SER A 21 26.14 -9.62 37.60
N GLY A 22 25.26 -9.54 36.63
CA GLY A 22 24.99 -8.31 35.91
C GLY A 22 23.94 -8.50 34.85
N THR A 23 23.80 -7.50 33.98
CA THR A 23 22.89 -7.51 32.85
C THR A 23 23.63 -7.22 31.55
N VAL A 24 23.23 -7.86 30.48
CA VAL A 24 23.70 -7.58 29.11
C VAL A 24 22.54 -6.98 28.33
N VAL A 25 22.75 -5.81 27.77
CA VAL A 25 21.73 -5.06 27.03
C VAL A 25 22.30 -4.52 25.71
N ASP A 26 21.42 -4.20 24.77
CA ASP A 26 21.77 -3.46 23.58
C ASP A 26 21.89 -1.94 23.89
N PRO A 27 22.33 -1.08 22.95
CA PRO A 27 22.43 0.37 23.17
C PRO A 27 21.10 1.06 23.44
N ARG A 28 19.96 0.44 23.10
CA ARG A 28 18.62 0.91 23.44
C ARG A 28 18.23 0.52 24.87
N GLY A 29 19.04 -0.39 25.52
CA GLY A 29 18.83 -0.98 26.81
C GLY A 29 17.88 -2.16 26.83
N GLU A 30 17.58 -2.68 25.67
CA GLU A 30 16.84 -3.92 25.56
C GLU A 30 17.72 -5.10 26.00
N PRO A 31 17.20 -6.03 26.80
CA PRO A 31 17.98 -7.18 27.26
C PRO A 31 18.41 -8.05 26.10
N ILE A 32 19.68 -8.44 26.10
CA ILE A 32 20.21 -9.41 25.13
C ILE A 32 20.14 -10.79 25.78
N VAL A 33 19.16 -11.56 25.36
CA VAL A 33 18.91 -12.92 25.87
C VAL A 33 19.90 -13.92 25.25
N GLY A 34 20.40 -14.88 26.06
CA GLY A 34 21.30 -15.93 25.58
C GLY A 34 22.67 -15.41 25.13
N ALA A 35 23.08 -14.22 25.55
CA ALA A 35 24.45 -13.78 25.40
C ALA A 35 25.38 -14.65 26.25
N SER A 36 26.43 -15.16 25.64
CA SER A 36 27.45 -15.97 26.34
C SER A 36 28.37 -15.05 27.14
N VAL A 37 28.51 -15.29 28.43
CA VAL A 37 29.41 -14.58 29.33
C VAL A 37 30.48 -15.57 29.81
N LEU A 38 31.71 -15.42 29.30
CA LEU A 38 32.83 -16.33 29.57
C LEU A 38 33.90 -15.63 30.42
N LEU A 39 34.34 -16.27 31.48
CA LEU A 39 35.46 -15.78 32.27
C LEU A 39 36.78 -15.83 31.44
N LEU A 40 37.54 -14.74 31.49
CA LEU A 40 38.83 -14.62 30.82
C LEU A 40 39.99 -14.90 31.77
N ASN A 41 40.98 -15.63 31.29
CA ASN A 41 42.29 -15.72 31.91
C ASN A 41 43.32 -15.11 30.93
N GLN A 42 43.89 -13.95 31.29
CA GLN A 42 44.85 -13.21 30.46
C GLN A 42 44.35 -13.04 29.00
N SER A 43 43.10 -12.62 28.80
CA SER A 43 42.40 -12.41 27.50
C SER A 43 41.99 -13.69 26.77
N THR A 44 42.21 -14.88 27.31
CA THR A 44 41.75 -16.15 26.74
C THR A 44 40.49 -16.64 27.46
N PRO A 45 39.38 -16.99 26.72
CA PRO A 45 38.20 -17.56 27.34
C PRO A 45 38.51 -18.85 28.11
N THR A 46 37.99 -18.99 29.28
CA THR A 46 38.04 -20.24 30.10
C THR A 46 36.79 -21.09 29.83
N ASN A 47 36.78 -22.31 30.35
CA ASN A 47 35.58 -23.16 30.33
C ASN A 47 34.51 -22.76 31.35
N ILE A 48 34.68 -21.63 32.05
CA ILE A 48 33.75 -21.11 33.05
C ILE A 48 32.93 -20.02 32.39
N GLY A 49 31.66 -20.26 32.23
CA GLY A 49 30.75 -19.33 31.57
C GLY A 49 29.29 -19.57 31.93
N THR A 50 28.48 -18.62 31.53
CA THR A 50 27.02 -18.65 31.69
C THR A 50 26.39 -17.98 30.46
N VAL A 51 25.09 -18.03 30.36
CA VAL A 51 24.31 -17.30 29.36
C VAL A 51 23.30 -16.39 30.07
N THR A 52 22.95 -15.28 29.42
CA THR A 52 21.94 -14.37 29.94
C THR A 52 20.54 -14.97 29.83
N ASP A 53 19.71 -14.68 30.85
CA ASP A 53 18.29 -15.00 30.87
C ASP A 53 17.45 -14.03 30.00
N PHE A 54 16.11 -14.12 30.08
CA PHE A 54 15.19 -13.31 29.30
C PHE A 54 15.24 -11.80 29.59
N ASP A 55 15.70 -11.43 30.79
CA ASP A 55 15.91 -10.05 31.19
C ASP A 55 17.35 -9.58 30.97
N GLY A 56 18.14 -10.39 30.24
CA GLY A 56 19.55 -10.15 29.98
C GLY A 56 20.43 -10.34 31.22
N ASN A 57 19.91 -10.88 32.34
CA ASN A 57 20.67 -11.10 33.56
C ASN A 57 21.57 -12.32 33.41
N TRP A 58 22.75 -12.23 34.00
CA TRP A 58 23.69 -13.34 34.08
C TRP A 58 24.28 -13.48 35.46
N SER A 59 24.63 -14.70 35.78
CA SER A 59 25.26 -15.05 37.04
C SER A 59 26.32 -16.10 36.82
N LEU A 60 27.52 -15.87 37.35
CA LEU A 60 28.68 -16.70 37.15
C LEU A 60 29.35 -16.97 38.48
N ASN A 61 29.49 -18.25 38.88
CA ASN A 61 30.23 -18.65 40.08
C ASN A 61 31.71 -18.81 39.77
N ILE A 62 32.58 -18.06 40.46
CA ILE A 62 34.02 -18.13 40.28
C ILE A 62 34.72 -18.53 41.58
N TYR A 63 35.80 -19.28 41.40
CA TYR A 63 36.67 -19.67 42.53
C TYR A 63 37.79 -18.65 42.73
N GLY A 64 37.98 -18.12 43.94
CA GLY A 64 39.13 -17.31 44.32
C GLY A 64 38.83 -15.86 44.74
N LYS A 65 39.84 -15.16 45.27
CA LYS A 65 39.74 -13.85 45.89
C LYS A 65 39.66 -12.62 44.91
N ASN A 66 39.67 -12.84 43.60
CA ASN A 66 39.76 -11.74 42.63
C ASN A 66 38.44 -11.51 41.82
N ALA A 67 37.27 -11.69 42.46
CA ALA A 67 35.97 -11.51 41.87
C ALA A 67 35.67 -10.04 41.47
N GLU A 68 36.22 -9.08 42.20
CA GLU A 68 35.90 -7.63 42.04
C GLU A 68 36.44 -7.00 40.75
N ASN A 69 37.42 -7.60 40.07
CA ASN A 69 38.03 -7.11 38.82
C ASN A 69 38.23 -8.25 37.81
N ALA A 70 37.32 -9.20 37.78
CA ALA A 70 37.36 -10.30 36.84
C ALA A 70 37.12 -9.77 35.42
N ALA A 71 37.83 -10.28 34.42
CA ALA A 71 37.55 -9.99 33.03
C ALA A 71 36.60 -11.05 32.46
N VAL A 72 35.55 -10.63 31.80
CA VAL A 72 34.60 -11.51 31.12
C VAL A 72 34.48 -11.13 29.67
N ARG A 73 34.42 -12.10 28.78
CA ARG A 73 34.05 -11.89 27.38
C ARG A 73 32.57 -12.15 27.21
N VAL A 74 31.89 -11.14 26.70
CA VAL A 74 30.46 -11.24 26.39
C VAL A 74 30.29 -11.28 24.87
N GLN A 75 29.58 -12.30 24.42
CA GLN A 75 29.34 -12.54 23.01
C GLN A 75 27.86 -12.82 22.82
N SER A 76 27.27 -12.15 21.86
CA SER A 76 25.93 -12.46 21.38
C SER A 76 25.89 -12.28 19.88
N MET A 77 25.07 -13.06 19.24
CA MET A 77 24.90 -13.00 17.81
C MET A 77 24.32 -11.65 17.37
N GLY A 78 24.87 -11.08 16.29
CA GLY A 78 24.49 -9.74 15.83
C GLY A 78 25.15 -8.60 16.62
N PHE A 79 25.99 -8.91 17.61
CA PHE A 79 26.68 -7.92 18.42
C PHE A 79 28.19 -8.13 18.39
N GLN A 80 28.94 -7.05 18.55
CA GLN A 80 30.37 -7.09 18.69
C GLN A 80 30.76 -7.75 20.02
N SER A 81 31.68 -8.71 19.99
CA SER A 81 32.20 -9.30 21.23
C SER A 81 32.89 -8.23 22.07
N LEU A 82 32.61 -8.21 23.36
CA LEU A 82 33.17 -7.23 24.28
C LEU A 82 33.89 -7.94 25.45
N ASP A 83 35.16 -7.60 25.64
CA ASP A 83 35.91 -7.94 26.85
C ASP A 83 35.65 -6.85 27.90
N PHE A 84 34.94 -7.22 28.97
CA PHE A 84 34.51 -6.31 30.02
C PHE A 84 35.17 -6.69 31.36
N LYS A 85 35.73 -5.68 32.04
CA LYS A 85 36.21 -5.84 33.40
C LYS A 85 35.11 -5.49 34.40
N THR A 86 34.76 -6.42 35.26
CA THR A 86 33.74 -6.21 36.28
C THR A 86 34.17 -5.13 37.29
N LYS A 87 33.21 -4.30 37.73
CA LYS A 87 33.43 -3.27 38.75
C LYS A 87 32.81 -3.63 40.07
N GLY A 88 32.96 -4.89 40.49
CA GLY A 88 32.35 -5.46 41.67
C GLY A 88 31.71 -6.81 41.37
N THR A 89 31.17 -7.46 42.38
CA THR A 89 30.54 -8.77 42.24
C THR A 89 29.11 -8.72 41.69
N THR A 90 28.40 -7.61 41.78
CA THR A 90 27.01 -7.47 41.32
C THR A 90 26.79 -6.17 40.55
N GLY A 91 25.69 -6.08 39.81
CA GLY A 91 25.26 -4.86 39.14
C GLY A 91 26.07 -4.48 37.90
N ASN A 92 26.82 -5.41 37.33
CA ASN A 92 27.60 -5.18 36.10
C ASN A 92 26.70 -5.07 34.88
N ARG A 93 26.47 -3.84 34.42
CA ARG A 93 25.70 -3.60 33.17
C ARG A 93 26.65 -3.56 31.97
N ILE A 94 26.46 -4.47 31.05
CA ILE A 94 27.27 -4.62 29.82
C ILE A 94 26.40 -4.25 28.63
N VAL A 95 26.88 -3.30 27.82
CA VAL A 95 26.18 -2.85 26.60
C VAL A 95 26.96 -3.39 25.41
N LEU A 96 26.38 -4.34 24.67
CA LEU A 96 26.93 -4.82 23.42
C LEU A 96 26.51 -3.93 22.26
N GLN A 97 27.47 -3.55 21.42
CA GLN A 97 27.18 -2.80 20.21
C GLN A 97 26.76 -3.76 19.09
N PRO A 98 25.72 -3.43 18.30
CA PRO A 98 25.39 -4.20 17.11
C PRO A 98 26.58 -4.31 16.18
N ASP A 99 26.93 -5.51 15.73
CA ASP A 99 28.01 -5.69 14.78
C ASP A 99 27.53 -5.41 13.35
N GLN A 100 27.77 -4.20 12.87
CA GLN A 100 27.41 -3.78 11.52
C GLN A 100 28.12 -4.62 10.43
N ASN A 101 29.11 -5.39 10.79
CA ASN A 101 29.93 -6.21 9.90
C ASN A 101 29.62 -7.70 10.02
N LEU A 102 28.87 -8.12 11.04
CA LEU A 102 28.49 -9.52 11.25
C LEU A 102 27.24 -9.88 10.47
N LEU A 103 27.43 -9.98 9.19
CA LEU A 103 26.77 -10.98 8.36
C LEU A 103 27.51 -12.33 8.46
N LYS A 104 28.33 -12.53 9.50
CA LYS A 104 28.98 -13.80 9.81
C LYS A 104 28.18 -14.52 10.86
N GLU A 105 27.81 -15.74 10.51
CA GLU A 105 27.13 -16.70 11.38
C GLU A 105 25.83 -16.18 12.01
N VAL A 106 24.79 -16.03 11.22
CA VAL A 106 23.50 -16.49 11.67
C VAL A 106 23.65 -18.00 11.83
N SER A 107 24.13 -18.42 13.01
CA SER A 107 23.86 -19.77 13.45
C SER A 107 22.36 -19.97 13.32
N VAL A 108 21.95 -21.08 12.76
CA VAL A 108 20.58 -21.50 12.46
C VAL A 108 19.79 -21.75 13.77
N VAL A 109 19.95 -20.92 14.76
CA VAL A 109 19.21 -21.01 16.00
C VAL A 109 18.48 -19.70 16.21
N GLN A 110 17.21 -19.76 15.84
CA GLN A 110 16.20 -18.71 16.08
C GLN A 110 16.38 -17.46 15.22
N GLN A 111 15.67 -17.42 14.10
CA GLN A 111 14.98 -16.19 13.74
C GLN A 111 14.02 -15.94 14.93
N ARG A 112 14.51 -15.27 15.96
CA ARG A 112 13.70 -14.88 17.11
C ARG A 112 12.67 -13.93 16.54
N LEU A 113 11.43 -14.18 16.90
CA LEU A 113 10.35 -13.21 16.83
C LEU A 113 10.91 -11.85 17.21
N SER A 114 10.59 -10.81 16.45
CA SER A 114 10.89 -9.47 16.95
C SER A 114 10.30 -9.37 18.36
N ALA A 115 10.92 -8.62 19.25
CA ALA A 115 10.39 -8.44 20.62
C ALA A 115 8.92 -7.96 20.58
N GLN A 116 8.56 -7.27 19.49
CA GLN A 116 7.18 -6.84 19.25
C GLN A 116 6.28 -8.01 18.85
N GLN A 117 6.73 -8.94 18.01
CA GLN A 117 5.97 -10.15 17.68
C GLN A 117 5.73 -11.01 18.93
N GLU A 118 6.74 -11.20 19.75
CA GLU A 118 6.64 -12.04 20.94
C GLU A 118 5.67 -11.48 21.98
N LYS A 119 5.69 -10.16 22.19
CA LYS A 119 4.88 -9.46 23.21
C LYS A 119 3.49 -9.05 22.73
N SER A 120 3.24 -9.07 21.44
CA SER A 120 1.96 -8.62 20.87
C SER A 120 0.90 -9.72 20.92
N ALA A 121 -0.27 -9.36 21.38
CA ALA A 121 -1.47 -10.20 21.26
C ALA A 121 -2.09 -10.16 19.84
N LEU A 122 -1.80 -9.11 19.07
CA LEU A 122 -2.19 -9.01 17.66
C LEU A 122 -1.22 -9.80 16.77
N THR A 123 -1.66 -10.13 15.57
CA THR A 123 -0.78 -10.70 14.55
C THR A 123 0.18 -9.63 14.06
N VAL A 124 1.48 -9.86 14.26
CA VAL A 124 2.57 -9.02 13.78
C VAL A 124 3.50 -9.85 12.92
N GLU A 125 3.68 -9.44 11.67
CA GLU A 125 4.71 -9.98 10.78
C GLU A 125 5.85 -8.97 10.69
N SER A 126 7.08 -9.42 10.84
CA SER A 126 8.25 -8.54 10.86
C SER A 126 9.26 -8.94 9.80
N MET A 127 9.85 -7.93 9.17
CA MET A 127 10.98 -8.08 8.25
C MET A 127 12.14 -7.22 8.76
N ASP A 128 13.27 -7.84 9.04
CA ASP A 128 14.48 -7.15 9.48
C ASP A 128 15.35 -6.69 8.28
N ALA A 129 16.40 -5.93 8.56
CA ALA A 129 17.33 -5.42 7.56
C ALA A 129 18.02 -6.55 6.77
N LEU A 130 18.18 -7.74 7.34
CA LEU A 130 18.78 -8.89 6.67
C LEU A 130 17.79 -9.49 5.66
N ALA A 131 16.54 -9.68 6.05
CA ALA A 131 15.48 -10.15 5.15
C ALA A 131 15.27 -9.18 3.98
N ILE A 132 15.32 -7.86 4.23
CA ILE A 132 15.29 -6.83 3.19
C ILE A 132 16.45 -7.00 2.21
N LYS A 133 17.67 -7.18 2.70
CA LYS A 133 18.86 -7.35 1.86
C LYS A 133 18.81 -8.64 1.03
N GLU A 134 18.27 -9.72 1.57
CA GLU A 134 18.19 -11.04 0.93
C GLU A 134 16.95 -11.21 0.06
N SER A 135 16.03 -10.29 0.08
CA SER A 135 14.83 -10.32 -0.75
C SER A 135 15.17 -10.59 -2.22
N PRO A 136 14.54 -11.56 -2.88
CA PRO A 136 14.72 -11.80 -4.31
C PRO A 136 14.05 -10.73 -5.16
N SER A 137 13.05 -10.03 -4.62
CA SER A 137 12.28 -9.01 -5.34
C SER A 137 13.11 -7.74 -5.58
N VAL A 138 12.72 -6.93 -6.55
CA VAL A 138 13.41 -5.68 -6.90
C VAL A 138 13.38 -4.67 -5.75
N SER A 139 12.25 -4.59 -5.04
CA SER A 139 12.03 -3.72 -3.88
C SER A 139 11.63 -4.55 -2.66
N PHE A 140 11.98 -4.08 -1.46
CA PHE A 140 11.51 -4.73 -0.24
C PHE A 140 9.98 -4.63 -0.06
N TYR A 141 9.33 -3.63 -0.64
CA TYR A 141 7.86 -3.55 -0.66
C TYR A 141 7.23 -4.75 -1.37
N ASP A 142 7.81 -5.22 -2.47
CA ASP A 142 7.35 -6.45 -3.13
C ASP A 142 7.45 -7.66 -2.19
N HIS A 143 8.54 -7.72 -1.42
CA HIS A 143 8.76 -8.80 -0.48
C HIS A 143 7.79 -8.77 0.72
N LEU A 144 7.29 -7.59 1.12
CA LEU A 144 6.24 -7.53 2.15
C LEU A 144 4.98 -8.29 1.74
N GLY A 145 4.67 -8.35 0.44
CA GLY A 145 3.56 -9.16 -0.09
C GLY A 145 3.73 -10.67 0.04
N THR A 146 4.91 -11.15 0.48
CA THR A 146 5.15 -12.58 0.79
C THR A 146 4.91 -12.92 2.26
N LEU A 147 4.70 -11.92 3.11
CA LEU A 147 4.40 -12.13 4.52
C LEU A 147 2.98 -12.69 4.71
N LYS A 148 2.79 -13.40 5.81
CA LYS A 148 1.51 -14.05 6.15
C LYS A 148 0.40 -13.01 6.33
N GLY A 149 -0.72 -13.18 5.60
CA GLY A 149 -1.88 -12.30 5.71
C GLY A 149 -1.71 -10.91 5.09
N VAL A 150 -0.61 -10.67 4.34
CA VAL A 150 -0.34 -9.40 3.68
C VAL A 150 -0.72 -9.48 2.20
N ASP A 151 -1.47 -8.50 1.73
CA ASP A 151 -1.81 -8.29 0.33
C ASP A 151 -0.94 -7.18 -0.25
N LEU A 152 -0.42 -7.40 -1.45
CA LEU A 152 0.33 -6.41 -2.22
C LEU A 152 -0.38 -6.17 -3.54
N THR A 153 -0.63 -4.92 -3.85
CA THR A 153 -1.18 -4.44 -5.12
C THR A 153 -0.16 -3.54 -5.79
N SER A 154 0.22 -3.84 -7.02
CA SER A 154 1.14 -3.03 -7.83
C SER A 154 0.37 -2.37 -8.97
N ALA A 155 0.14 -1.08 -8.86
CA ALA A 155 -0.43 -0.27 -9.94
C ALA A 155 0.64 0.24 -10.91
N SER A 156 1.90 0.30 -10.45
CA SER A 156 3.09 0.70 -11.20
C SER A 156 4.37 0.22 -10.51
N ILE A 157 5.53 0.40 -11.14
CA ILE A 157 6.84 0.19 -10.49
C ILE A 157 7.01 1.16 -9.32
N GLY A 158 6.60 2.42 -9.51
CA GLY A 158 6.75 3.50 -8.54
C GLY A 158 5.70 3.53 -7.44
N PHE A 159 4.58 2.82 -7.59
CA PHE A 159 3.48 2.89 -6.63
C PHE A 159 2.94 1.49 -6.25
N LYS A 160 3.32 1.05 -5.04
CA LYS A 160 2.96 -0.26 -4.49
C LYS A 160 2.27 -0.10 -3.14
N ILE A 161 1.20 -0.85 -2.95
CA ILE A 161 0.30 -0.71 -1.83
C ILE A 161 0.21 -2.02 -1.08
N ILE A 162 0.22 -1.92 0.25
CA ILE A 162 0.13 -3.04 1.18
C ILE A 162 -1.16 -2.93 1.97
N ASN A 163 -1.92 -4.00 2.01
CA ASN A 163 -3.14 -4.16 2.80
C ASN A 163 -3.12 -5.43 3.63
N THR A 164 -4.00 -5.52 4.61
CA THR A 164 -4.25 -6.72 5.41
C THR A 164 -5.74 -6.90 5.67
N ARG A 165 -6.20 -8.15 5.78
CA ARG A 165 -7.57 -8.53 6.20
C ARG A 165 -8.71 -8.03 5.30
N GLY A 166 -8.47 -7.95 4.00
CA GLY A 166 -9.51 -7.58 3.05
C GLY A 166 -9.59 -6.09 2.74
N PHE A 167 -10.57 -5.74 1.89
CA PHE A 167 -10.79 -4.38 1.38
C PHE A 167 -9.55 -3.80 0.73
N ASN A 168 -8.93 -4.62 -0.13
CA ASN A 168 -7.77 -4.23 -0.88
C ASN A 168 -8.13 -3.10 -1.84
N SER A 169 -7.33 -2.04 -1.87
CA SER A 169 -7.62 -0.84 -2.63
C SER A 169 -6.33 -0.24 -3.14
N THR A 170 -6.39 0.38 -4.28
CA THR A 170 -5.31 1.23 -4.81
C THR A 170 -5.15 2.53 -4.02
N SER A 171 -6.16 2.91 -3.23
CA SER A 171 -6.15 4.03 -2.27
C SER A 171 -6.36 3.51 -0.84
N PRO A 172 -5.33 3.02 -0.15
CA PRO A 172 -5.48 2.28 1.12
C PRO A 172 -5.80 3.21 2.29
N VAL A 173 -7.06 3.60 2.43
CA VAL A 173 -7.55 4.49 3.52
C VAL A 173 -7.81 3.76 4.85
N ARG A 174 -7.74 2.41 4.85
CA ARG A 174 -7.98 1.57 6.04
C ARG A 174 -6.70 1.03 6.66
N SER A 175 -5.53 1.31 6.09
CA SER A 175 -4.22 0.90 6.59
C SER A 175 -3.34 2.11 6.84
N LEU A 176 -2.69 2.14 8.01
CA LEU A 176 -1.79 3.21 8.41
C LEU A 176 -0.34 2.82 8.13
N GLN A 177 0.40 3.65 7.41
CA GLN A 177 1.83 3.46 7.19
C GLN A 177 2.63 4.49 7.98
N LEU A 178 3.52 4.01 8.84
CA LEU A 178 4.37 4.85 9.68
C LEU A 178 5.85 4.66 9.35
N ILE A 179 6.59 5.76 9.29
CA ILE A 179 8.06 5.77 9.23
C ILE A 179 8.58 6.53 10.43
N ASP A 180 9.28 5.85 11.33
CA ASP A 180 9.69 6.40 12.64
C ASP A 180 8.52 7.05 13.40
N GLY A 181 7.31 6.47 13.28
CA GLY A 181 6.08 6.94 13.92
C GLY A 181 5.45 8.17 13.27
N VAL A 182 5.90 8.60 12.10
CA VAL A 182 5.29 9.65 11.29
C VAL A 182 4.44 9.03 10.20
N ASP A 183 3.24 9.55 10.03
CA ASP A 183 2.28 9.07 9.05
C ASP A 183 2.74 9.37 7.61
N ASN A 184 2.86 8.33 6.79
CA ASN A 184 3.31 8.40 5.40
C ASN A 184 2.10 8.44 4.45
N GLN A 185 1.25 9.45 4.61
CA GLN A 185 0.04 9.63 3.81
C GLN A 185 0.07 10.93 3.01
N SER A 186 -0.71 10.95 1.91
CA SER A 186 -1.09 12.18 1.21
C SER A 186 -1.98 13.03 2.11
N PRO A 187 -1.62 14.30 2.39
CA PRO A 187 -2.44 15.21 3.18
C PRO A 187 -3.83 15.48 2.62
N GLY A 188 -3.97 15.56 1.30
CA GLY A 188 -5.26 15.83 0.64
C GLY A 188 -6.14 14.58 0.57
N LEU A 189 -5.61 13.48 0.08
CA LEU A 189 -6.40 12.29 -0.22
C LEU A 189 -6.51 11.29 0.94
N ASN A 190 -5.74 11.47 2.01
CA ASN A 190 -5.73 10.66 3.23
C ASN A 190 -5.43 9.17 3.03
N PHE A 191 -4.69 8.79 2.01
CA PHE A 191 -4.22 7.43 1.82
C PHE A 191 -2.70 7.31 1.86
N SER A 192 -2.22 6.10 2.17
CA SER A 192 -0.79 5.81 2.26
C SER A 192 -0.09 5.93 0.91
N LEU A 193 1.07 6.61 0.88
CA LEU A 193 1.89 6.80 -0.32
C LEU A 193 2.74 5.58 -0.71
N GLY A 194 2.56 4.46 -0.01
CA GLY A 194 3.27 3.22 -0.30
C GLY A 194 4.79 3.41 -0.29
N ASN A 195 5.46 2.96 -1.35
CA ASN A 195 6.90 3.11 -1.52
C ASN A 195 7.32 4.45 -2.14
N PHE A 196 6.41 5.29 -2.59
CA PHE A 196 6.74 6.53 -3.30
C PHE A 196 7.47 7.53 -2.38
N LEU A 197 6.96 7.78 -1.18
CA LEU A 197 7.63 8.57 -0.13
C LEU A 197 8.29 7.68 0.94
N GLY A 198 8.36 6.38 0.74
CA GLY A 198 8.86 5.40 1.71
C GLY A 198 10.33 5.62 2.09
N ALA A 199 10.76 4.98 3.20
CA ALA A 199 12.16 5.00 3.61
C ALA A 199 13.04 4.22 2.60
N PRO A 200 14.27 4.71 2.30
CA PRO A 200 15.22 3.98 1.47
C PRO A 200 15.63 2.65 2.11
N ASP A 201 15.76 1.59 1.31
CA ASP A 201 16.12 0.23 1.75
C ASP A 201 17.37 0.21 2.66
N LEU A 202 18.40 1.01 2.33
CA LEU A 202 19.64 1.07 3.08
C LEU A 202 19.49 1.64 4.51
N ASP A 203 18.42 2.38 4.78
CA ASP A 203 18.21 3.01 6.10
C ASP A 203 17.20 2.27 7.00
N ILE A 204 16.54 1.22 6.51
CA ILE A 204 15.56 0.47 7.30
C ILE A 204 16.24 -0.53 8.22
N VAL A 205 15.77 -0.63 9.47
CA VAL A 205 16.13 -1.68 10.44
C VAL A 205 15.08 -2.77 10.45
N THR A 206 13.80 -2.38 10.58
CA THR A 206 12.67 -3.31 10.66
C THR A 206 11.45 -2.71 9.98
N VAL A 207 10.64 -3.58 9.42
CA VAL A 207 9.27 -3.29 8.99
C VAL A 207 8.36 -4.27 9.71
N ASP A 208 7.45 -3.73 10.53
CA ASP A 208 6.44 -4.50 11.23
C ASP A 208 5.08 -4.26 10.58
N VAL A 209 4.42 -5.33 10.17
CA VAL A 209 3.04 -5.31 9.66
C VAL A 209 2.13 -5.86 10.75
N ILE A 210 1.39 -4.97 11.40
CA ILE A 210 0.44 -5.29 12.47
C ILE A 210 -0.94 -5.42 11.82
N ALA A 211 -1.47 -6.62 11.76
CA ALA A 211 -2.76 -6.89 11.13
C ALA A 211 -3.92 -6.63 12.09
N GLY A 212 -5.00 -6.02 11.58
CA GLY A 212 -6.27 -5.82 12.29
C GLY A 212 -6.41 -4.50 13.01
N ALA A 213 -7.51 -4.37 13.75
CA ALA A 213 -7.94 -3.18 14.43
C ALA A 213 -6.93 -2.74 15.50
N SER A 214 -6.22 -1.65 15.25
CA SER A 214 -5.11 -1.15 16.10
C SER A 214 -5.29 0.31 16.52
N THR A 215 -6.50 0.87 16.37
CA THR A 215 -6.79 2.29 16.65
C THR A 215 -6.47 2.68 18.09
N ALA A 216 -6.60 1.78 19.06
CA ALA A 216 -6.38 2.08 20.46
C ALA A 216 -5.01 2.73 20.74
N PHE A 217 -3.95 2.33 20.01
CA PHE A 217 -2.61 2.91 20.16
C PHE A 217 -2.23 3.87 19.03
N TYR A 218 -2.63 3.56 17.80
CA TYR A 218 -2.17 4.28 16.59
C TYR A 218 -3.13 5.37 16.13
N GLY A 219 -4.36 5.36 16.62
CA GLY A 219 -5.40 6.32 16.26
C GLY A 219 -6.26 5.91 15.06
N PRO A 220 -7.21 6.76 14.66
CA PRO A 220 -8.03 6.55 13.47
C PRO A 220 -7.14 6.26 12.25
N SER A 221 -7.64 5.50 11.28
CA SER A 221 -6.93 4.96 10.10
C SER A 221 -6.09 3.68 10.37
N ALA A 222 -5.74 3.33 11.61
CA ALA A 222 -5.24 2.01 11.97
C ALA A 222 -6.39 0.99 12.06
N PHE A 223 -7.15 0.87 10.98
CA PHE A 223 -8.43 0.18 10.94
C PHE A 223 -8.28 -1.30 10.59
N ASN A 224 -7.63 -1.61 9.47
CA ASN A 224 -7.30 -2.98 9.05
C ASN A 224 -5.88 -3.37 9.40
N GLY A 225 -4.97 -2.42 9.60
CA GLY A 225 -3.60 -2.70 10.00
C GLY A 225 -2.69 -1.48 10.04
N VAL A 226 -1.48 -1.73 10.52
CA VAL A 226 -0.41 -0.73 10.59
C VAL A 226 0.86 -1.31 9.99
N ILE A 227 1.51 -0.57 9.10
CA ILE A 227 2.83 -0.86 8.56
C ILE A 227 3.80 0.11 9.23
N ALA A 228 4.59 -0.38 10.17
CA ALA A 228 5.50 0.44 10.96
C ALA A 228 6.95 0.18 10.54
N MET A 229 7.61 1.18 9.99
CA MET A 229 9.01 1.13 9.55
C MET A 229 9.88 1.88 10.54
N GLN A 230 10.99 1.29 10.90
CA GLN A 230 12.01 1.90 11.75
C GLN A 230 13.28 2.10 10.95
N THR A 231 13.85 3.30 11.02
CA THR A 231 15.10 3.64 10.36
C THR A 231 16.32 3.51 11.28
N LYS A 232 17.51 3.35 10.67
CA LYS A 232 18.77 3.18 11.38
C LYS A 232 19.15 4.42 12.21
N ASP A 233 19.40 4.22 13.50
CA ASP A 233 19.91 5.28 14.40
C ASP A 233 21.37 5.64 14.03
N PRO A 234 21.69 6.93 13.76
CA PRO A 234 23.04 7.34 13.38
C PRO A 234 24.08 7.20 14.52
N PHE A 235 23.67 7.10 15.77
CA PHE A 235 24.60 6.78 16.86
C PHE A 235 25.10 5.33 16.84
N GLN A 236 24.27 4.43 16.31
CA GLN A 236 24.53 2.98 16.31
C GLN A 236 25.05 2.53 14.94
N PHE A 237 24.45 3.01 13.86
CA PHE A 237 24.74 2.59 12.50
C PHE A 237 25.49 3.70 11.76
N THR A 238 26.76 3.87 12.06
CA THR A 238 27.65 4.82 11.39
C THR A 238 28.26 4.25 10.11
N GLY A 239 28.76 5.10 9.25
CA GLY A 239 29.47 4.73 8.03
C GLY A 239 28.72 5.07 6.75
N LEU A 240 29.32 4.67 5.63
CA LEU A 240 28.82 4.85 4.28
C LEU A 240 28.32 3.53 3.74
N SER A 241 27.09 3.50 3.25
CA SER A 241 26.54 2.42 2.45
C SER A 241 26.06 2.97 1.11
N ALA A 242 26.33 2.26 0.03
CA ALA A 242 25.87 2.65 -1.29
C ALA A 242 25.40 1.41 -2.08
N SER A 243 24.40 1.57 -2.93
CA SER A 243 23.88 0.55 -3.82
C SER A 243 23.60 1.14 -5.19
N LEU A 244 23.98 0.39 -6.22
CA LEU A 244 23.59 0.64 -7.60
C LEU A 244 22.88 -0.60 -8.13
N LYS A 245 21.72 -0.41 -8.77
CA LYS A 245 20.92 -1.45 -9.39
C LYS A 245 20.59 -1.04 -10.82
N ALA A 246 20.72 -1.96 -11.76
CA ALA A 246 20.32 -1.79 -13.15
C ALA A 246 19.59 -3.04 -13.64
N GLY A 247 18.61 -2.90 -14.52
CA GLY A 247 17.79 -4.03 -14.93
C GLY A 247 16.97 -3.81 -16.20
N GLU A 248 16.03 -4.73 -16.42
CA GLU A 248 15.05 -4.63 -17.50
C GLU A 248 14.23 -3.35 -17.36
N ARG A 249 13.58 -2.93 -18.43
CA ARG A 249 12.75 -1.71 -18.51
C ARG A 249 13.53 -0.44 -18.16
N ASN A 250 14.78 -0.35 -18.62
CA ASN A 250 15.69 0.75 -18.33
C ASN A 250 15.83 1.09 -16.84
N LEU A 251 15.50 0.10 -15.95
CA LEU A 251 15.63 0.28 -14.51
C LEU A 251 17.04 0.68 -14.13
N THR A 252 17.14 1.82 -13.48
CA THR A 252 18.35 2.30 -12.83
C THR A 252 17.97 2.82 -11.46
N GLU A 253 18.61 2.29 -10.40
CA GLU A 253 18.39 2.71 -9.02
C GLU A 253 19.72 2.98 -8.34
N PHE A 254 19.83 4.13 -7.72
CA PHE A 254 20.95 4.51 -6.90
C PHE A 254 20.49 4.79 -5.49
N SER A 255 21.18 4.23 -4.49
CA SER A 255 20.94 4.50 -3.08
C SER A 255 22.25 4.79 -2.38
N LEU A 256 22.24 5.80 -1.51
CA LEU A 256 23.36 6.15 -0.66
C LEU A 256 22.88 6.49 0.73
N ARG A 257 23.52 5.92 1.74
CA ARG A 257 23.34 6.25 3.14
C ARG A 257 24.69 6.62 3.76
N TRP A 258 24.76 7.79 4.36
CA TRP A 258 25.90 8.23 5.14
C TRP A 258 25.47 8.67 6.52
N ALA A 259 26.09 8.07 7.56
CA ALA A 259 25.82 8.42 8.93
C ALA A 259 27.11 8.58 9.72
N ALA A 260 27.16 9.59 10.56
CA ALA A 260 28.34 9.87 11.38
C ALA A 260 27.93 10.24 12.82
N LYS A 261 28.62 9.64 13.78
CA LYS A 261 28.64 10.04 15.17
C LYS A 261 29.78 11.04 15.31
N VAL A 262 29.46 12.34 15.41
CA VAL A 262 30.45 13.40 15.52
C VAL A 262 31.10 13.37 16.93
N ASN A 263 30.26 13.15 17.94
CA ASN A 263 30.70 12.99 19.35
C ASN A 263 29.61 12.20 20.12
N GLU A 264 29.76 12.03 21.42
CA GLU A 264 28.82 11.29 22.26
C GLU A 264 27.41 11.94 22.30
N LYS A 265 27.28 13.22 21.98
CA LYS A 265 26.02 13.95 22.03
C LYS A 265 25.39 14.20 20.66
N PHE A 266 26.16 14.18 19.58
CA PHE A 266 25.66 14.58 18.25
C PHE A 266 26.01 13.56 17.19
N ALA A 267 24.98 13.11 16.48
CA ALA A 267 25.08 12.25 15.32
C ALA A 267 24.09 12.70 14.23
N TYR A 268 24.41 12.40 12.97
CA TYR A 268 23.55 12.71 11.85
C TYR A 268 23.56 11.59 10.81
N LYS A 269 22.51 11.56 10.00
CA LYS A 269 22.43 10.71 8.80
C LYS A 269 21.85 11.45 7.62
N ILE A 270 22.29 11.07 6.43
CA ILE A 270 21.82 11.57 5.14
C ILE A 270 21.60 10.36 4.24
N ASN A 271 20.44 10.30 3.58
CA ASN A 271 20.13 9.28 2.59
C ASN A 271 19.73 9.95 1.29
N VAL A 272 20.18 9.36 0.18
CA VAL A 272 19.77 9.70 -1.19
C VAL A 272 19.29 8.43 -1.85
N PHE A 273 18.17 8.52 -2.51
CA PHE A 273 17.61 7.45 -3.34
C PHE A 273 17.13 8.06 -4.65
N ALA A 274 17.53 7.48 -5.76
CA ALA A 274 17.06 7.87 -7.08
C ALA A 274 16.73 6.60 -7.89
N LEU A 275 15.56 6.57 -8.51
CA LEU A 275 15.09 5.49 -9.36
C LEU A 275 14.56 6.09 -10.66
N LYS A 276 14.88 5.41 -11.77
CA LYS A 276 14.29 5.64 -13.09
C LYS A 276 14.00 4.28 -13.75
N ALA A 277 12.84 4.16 -14.38
CA ALA A 277 12.43 2.96 -15.10
C ALA A 277 11.28 3.28 -16.08
N ASP A 278 11.16 2.49 -17.14
CA ASP A 278 9.96 2.49 -17.98
C ASP A 278 8.91 1.59 -17.31
N ASP A 279 7.75 2.15 -16.96
CA ASP A 279 6.68 1.40 -16.29
C ASP A 279 5.98 0.42 -17.25
N TRP A 280 5.18 -0.49 -16.68
CA TRP A 280 4.32 -1.37 -17.47
C TRP A 280 3.12 -0.59 -18.01
N GLU A 281 2.88 -0.75 -19.30
CA GLU A 281 1.72 -0.15 -19.95
C GLU A 281 0.46 -0.95 -19.63
N ALA A 282 -0.64 -0.24 -19.35
CA ALA A 282 -1.95 -0.85 -19.28
C ALA A 282 -2.53 -0.94 -20.69
N SER A 283 -2.96 -2.13 -21.09
CA SER A 283 -3.36 -2.45 -22.46
C SER A 283 -4.49 -3.48 -22.52
N ASN A 284 -5.36 -3.51 -21.53
CA ASN A 284 -6.54 -4.37 -21.55
C ASN A 284 -7.59 -3.78 -22.50
N MET A 285 -7.88 -4.49 -23.58
CA MET A 285 -8.89 -4.14 -24.59
C MET A 285 -10.18 -4.94 -24.44
N ASP A 286 -10.35 -5.67 -23.35
CA ASP A 286 -11.65 -6.30 -23.06
C ASP A 286 -12.73 -5.22 -22.86
N PRO A 287 -13.99 -5.53 -23.14
CA PRO A 287 -15.09 -4.61 -22.85
C PRO A 287 -15.16 -4.30 -21.36
N THR A 288 -15.53 -3.07 -21.02
CA THR A 288 -15.86 -2.71 -19.62
C THR A 288 -17.11 -3.47 -19.15
N ASP A 289 -17.29 -3.59 -17.84
CA ASP A 289 -18.47 -4.24 -17.23
C ASP A 289 -19.80 -3.55 -17.61
N VAL A 290 -19.73 -2.26 -17.97
CA VAL A 290 -20.88 -1.48 -18.41
C VAL A 290 -21.02 -1.35 -19.93
N SER A 291 -20.06 -1.88 -20.70
CA SER A 291 -20.17 -1.90 -22.16
C SER A 291 -21.35 -2.74 -22.62
N ARG A 292 -22.11 -2.25 -23.58
CA ARG A 292 -23.27 -2.96 -24.12
C ARG A 292 -22.90 -3.94 -25.24
N ASP A 293 -21.69 -3.82 -25.77
CA ASP A 293 -21.18 -4.59 -26.88
C ASP A 293 -19.73 -5.03 -26.62
N ASP A 294 -19.26 -5.96 -27.40
CA ASP A 294 -17.91 -6.48 -27.35
C ASP A 294 -17.14 -6.26 -28.68
N ALA A 295 -15.96 -6.81 -28.79
CA ALA A 295 -15.09 -6.69 -29.97
C ALA A 295 -15.72 -7.24 -31.28
N THR A 296 -16.83 -7.95 -31.21
CA THR A 296 -17.54 -8.45 -32.40
C THR A 296 -18.50 -7.43 -33.00
N ASN A 297 -18.82 -6.33 -32.31
CA ASN A 297 -19.66 -5.27 -32.85
C ASN A 297 -18.88 -4.40 -33.85
N PRO A 298 -19.33 -4.34 -35.11
CA PRO A 298 -18.66 -3.51 -36.15
C PRO A 298 -18.61 -2.02 -35.82
N GLY A 299 -19.60 -1.53 -35.08
CA GLY A 299 -19.68 -0.16 -34.58
C GLY A 299 -18.68 0.18 -33.46
N GLY A 300 -18.02 -0.83 -32.87
CA GLY A 300 -17.08 -0.67 -31.76
C GLY A 300 -17.67 -1.03 -30.41
N TYR A 301 -16.93 -0.76 -29.35
CA TYR A 301 -17.31 -1.05 -27.96
C TYR A 301 -16.47 -0.19 -27.01
N ASP A 302 -16.88 -0.11 -25.76
CA ASP A 302 -16.18 0.57 -24.67
C ASP A 302 -15.15 -0.37 -24.05
N ALA A 303 -13.85 -0.06 -24.18
CA ALA A 303 -12.74 -0.90 -23.72
C ALA A 303 -12.08 -0.39 -22.45
N VAL A 304 -11.55 -1.31 -21.64
CA VAL A 304 -11.00 -1.00 -20.30
C VAL A 304 -9.86 0.03 -20.34
N ASN A 305 -8.86 -0.13 -21.22
CA ASN A 305 -7.72 0.80 -21.31
C ASN A 305 -7.72 1.61 -22.63
N ARG A 306 -8.89 1.98 -23.06
CA ARG A 306 -9.12 2.95 -24.14
C ARG A 306 -10.16 3.93 -23.64
N TYR A 307 -9.93 5.23 -23.79
CA TYR A 307 -10.73 6.27 -23.15
C TYR A 307 -11.36 7.18 -24.18
N GLY A 308 -12.61 7.58 -23.94
CA GLY A 308 -13.41 8.37 -24.85
C GLY A 308 -14.24 7.54 -25.83
N ASP A 309 -14.35 6.24 -25.60
CA ASP A 309 -15.21 5.31 -26.37
C ASP A 309 -16.44 4.84 -25.58
N GLU A 310 -16.71 5.44 -24.43
CA GLU A 310 -17.90 5.16 -23.62
C GLU A 310 -19.20 5.75 -24.21
N ASP A 311 -19.10 6.74 -25.08
CA ASP A 311 -20.27 7.34 -25.73
C ASP A 311 -20.73 6.49 -26.91
N TRP A 312 -21.92 6.00 -26.81
CA TRP A 312 -22.56 5.19 -27.85
C TRP A 312 -23.87 5.77 -28.32
N TRP A 313 -24.21 5.44 -29.55
CA TRP A 313 -25.49 5.80 -30.20
C TRP A 313 -25.98 4.60 -31.00
N ASP A 314 -27.29 4.56 -31.30
CA ASP A 314 -27.88 3.52 -32.13
C ASP A 314 -28.90 4.08 -33.12
N ASP A 315 -29.52 3.20 -33.88
CA ASP A 315 -30.53 3.55 -34.89
C ASP A 315 -31.90 3.89 -34.27
N GLY A 316 -32.01 3.94 -32.93
CA GLY A 316 -33.27 4.22 -32.22
C GLY A 316 -34.37 3.19 -32.46
N GLY A 317 -33.97 1.97 -32.90
CA GLY A 317 -34.90 0.92 -33.31
C GLY A 317 -35.45 1.10 -34.73
N ASP A 318 -34.92 2.03 -35.52
CA ASP A 318 -35.35 2.28 -36.93
C ASP A 318 -34.31 1.79 -37.93
N SER A 319 -34.05 0.49 -37.92
CA SER A 319 -33.12 -0.16 -38.86
C SER A 319 -33.53 -0.02 -40.30
N LYS A 320 -34.76 0.41 -40.60
CA LYS A 320 -35.16 0.72 -42.00
C LYS A 320 -34.63 2.07 -42.47
N THR A 321 -34.58 3.03 -41.54
CA THR A 321 -33.99 4.34 -41.86
C THR A 321 -32.48 4.25 -41.86
N PHE A 322 -31.89 3.46 -40.97
CA PHE A 322 -30.45 3.28 -40.81
C PHE A 322 -30.02 1.79 -40.98
N PRO A 323 -30.22 1.19 -42.18
CA PRO A 323 -29.93 -0.23 -42.36
C PRO A 323 -28.46 -0.57 -42.07
N GLY A 324 -28.23 -1.55 -41.20
CA GLY A 324 -26.90 -2.03 -40.83
C GLY A 324 -26.07 -1.11 -39.96
N LEU A 325 -26.62 0.02 -39.48
CA LEU A 325 -25.91 0.94 -38.60
C LEU A 325 -25.68 0.28 -37.21
N GLY A 326 -26.73 -0.31 -36.61
CA GLY A 326 -26.64 -0.88 -35.28
C GLY A 326 -26.24 0.12 -34.23
N ARG A 327 -25.61 -0.38 -33.18
CA ARG A 327 -24.99 0.47 -32.16
C ARG A 327 -23.56 0.80 -32.59
N PHE A 328 -23.17 2.04 -32.45
CA PHE A 328 -21.81 2.48 -32.71
C PHE A 328 -21.26 3.32 -31.55
N TYR A 329 -19.94 3.28 -31.41
CA TYR A 329 -19.18 3.97 -30.39
C TYR A 329 -18.22 4.95 -31.03
N ARG A 330 -17.96 6.05 -30.32
CA ARG A 330 -16.90 6.95 -30.73
C ARG A 330 -15.54 6.27 -30.55
N PRO A 331 -14.58 6.38 -31.51
CA PRO A 331 -13.24 5.82 -31.32
C PRO A 331 -12.53 6.49 -30.15
N GLY A 332 -12.10 5.69 -29.16
CA GLY A 332 -11.30 6.15 -28.00
C GLY A 332 -9.82 6.19 -28.30
N ILE A 333 -9.04 6.70 -27.33
CA ILE A 333 -7.58 6.80 -27.38
C ILE A 333 -7.02 5.79 -26.38
N GLU A 334 -6.10 4.91 -26.82
CA GLU A 334 -5.46 3.93 -25.95
C GLU A 334 -4.61 4.62 -24.86
N GLU A 335 -4.65 4.10 -23.63
CA GLU A 335 -3.97 4.67 -22.46
C GLU A 335 -2.48 4.93 -22.70
N LYS A 336 -1.80 4.05 -23.45
CA LYS A 336 -0.36 4.17 -23.72
C LYS A 336 0.04 5.46 -24.43
N HIS A 337 -0.90 6.14 -25.09
CA HIS A 337 -0.68 7.43 -25.77
C HIS A 337 -1.01 8.64 -24.88
N LEU A 338 -1.69 8.43 -23.77
CA LEU A 338 -2.17 9.46 -22.86
C LEU A 338 -1.30 9.60 -21.61
N VAL A 339 -0.81 8.49 -21.07
CA VAL A 339 -0.05 8.43 -19.80
C VAL A 339 1.44 8.61 -20.06
N ASP A 340 2.13 9.21 -19.08
CA ASP A 340 3.59 9.24 -19.01
C ASP A 340 4.07 8.03 -18.20
N TYR A 341 4.69 7.06 -18.88
CA TYR A 341 5.20 5.82 -18.25
C TYR A 341 6.66 5.91 -17.82
N ASP A 342 7.29 7.08 -17.93
CA ASP A 342 8.63 7.33 -17.40
C ASP A 342 8.55 7.43 -15.86
N THR A 343 8.70 6.32 -15.16
CA THR A 343 8.70 6.30 -13.70
C THR A 343 10.01 6.83 -13.17
N GLU A 344 9.93 7.89 -12.36
CA GLU A 344 11.05 8.51 -11.68
C GLU A 344 10.73 8.69 -10.19
N ASN A 345 11.71 8.48 -9.31
CA ASN A 345 11.55 8.76 -7.89
C ASN A 345 12.86 9.23 -7.26
N LEU A 346 12.85 10.41 -6.68
CA LEU A 346 13.97 10.96 -5.91
C LEU A 346 13.56 11.11 -4.45
N LYS A 347 14.33 10.53 -3.52
CA LYS A 347 14.14 10.71 -2.07
C LYS A 347 15.41 11.25 -1.44
N LEU A 348 15.24 12.26 -0.62
CA LEU A 348 16.31 12.82 0.21
C LEU A 348 15.83 12.81 1.66
N THR A 349 16.57 12.14 2.54
CA THR A 349 16.24 12.16 3.96
C THR A 349 17.45 12.57 4.78
N THR A 350 17.23 13.44 5.74
CA THR A 350 18.28 13.89 6.67
C THR A 350 17.73 13.85 8.08
N ALA A 351 18.52 13.34 9.04
CA ALA A 351 18.15 13.37 10.44
C ALA A 351 19.35 13.77 11.31
N LEU A 352 19.09 14.70 12.22
CA LEU A 352 20.04 15.20 13.22
C LEU A 352 19.59 14.70 14.59
N HIS A 353 20.45 14.00 15.29
CA HIS A 353 20.19 13.45 16.62
C HIS A 353 21.10 14.13 17.64
N TYR A 354 20.50 14.73 18.67
CA TYR A 354 21.23 15.40 19.73
C TYR A 354 20.83 14.87 21.12
N LYS A 355 21.76 14.25 21.84
CA LYS A 355 21.57 13.82 23.23
C LYS A 355 21.72 15.01 24.17
N ILE A 356 20.59 15.55 24.62
CA ILE A 356 20.54 16.61 25.64
C ILE A 356 21.10 16.06 26.95
N LYS A 357 20.70 14.80 27.28
CA LYS A 357 21.19 13.95 28.37
C LYS A 357 21.38 12.54 27.84
N GLU A 358 21.99 11.64 28.60
CA GLU A 358 22.19 10.25 28.18
C GLU A 358 20.87 9.54 27.82
N ASP A 359 19.78 9.87 28.53
CA ASP A 359 18.45 9.30 28.37
C ASP A 359 17.45 10.23 27.64
N LEU A 360 17.87 11.43 27.23
CA LEU A 360 17.01 12.42 26.56
C LEU A 360 17.62 12.85 25.23
N THR A 361 16.96 12.50 24.15
CA THR A 361 17.39 12.81 22.78
C THR A 361 16.40 13.76 22.10
N ALA A 362 16.91 14.77 21.42
CA ALA A 362 16.20 15.57 20.45
C ALA A 362 16.54 15.11 19.04
N ILE A 363 15.53 15.01 18.18
CA ILE A 363 15.67 14.60 16.77
C ILE A 363 15.00 15.66 15.91
N TYR A 364 15.70 16.09 14.87
CA TYR A 364 15.12 16.85 13.76
C TYR A 364 15.36 16.08 12.48
N ALA A 365 14.28 15.81 11.72
CA ALA A 365 14.38 15.10 10.48
C ALA A 365 13.58 15.78 9.36
N VAL A 366 14.11 15.69 8.15
CA VAL A 366 13.48 16.19 6.92
C VAL A 366 13.48 15.05 5.92
N ASN A 367 12.29 14.77 5.37
CA ASN A 367 12.09 13.83 4.28
C ASN A 367 11.53 14.59 3.08
N PHE A 368 12.20 14.46 1.96
CA PHE A 368 11.77 14.99 0.67
C PHE A 368 11.59 13.83 -0.29
N GLY A 369 10.48 13.81 -1.02
CA GLY A 369 10.20 12.89 -2.10
C GLY A 369 9.65 13.62 -3.31
N SER A 370 10.12 13.27 -4.49
CA SER A 370 9.62 13.79 -5.76
C SER A 370 9.66 12.71 -6.83
N GLY A 371 8.78 12.78 -7.82
CA GLY A 371 8.86 11.88 -8.96
C GLY A 371 7.63 11.86 -9.84
N THR A 372 7.67 10.93 -10.78
CA THR A 372 6.63 10.63 -11.76
C THR A 372 6.27 9.16 -11.67
N THR A 373 4.99 8.83 -11.73
CA THR A 373 4.49 7.46 -11.70
C THR A 373 3.06 7.40 -12.21
N VAL A 374 2.57 6.19 -12.51
CA VAL A 374 1.17 5.98 -12.84
C VAL A 374 0.41 5.53 -11.60
N TYR A 375 -0.76 6.10 -11.39
CA TYR A 375 -1.64 5.75 -10.30
C TYR A 375 -3.04 5.39 -10.83
N GLN A 376 -3.66 4.41 -10.21
CA GLN A 376 -5.05 4.04 -10.46
C GLN A 376 -5.89 4.37 -9.22
N GLY A 377 -6.84 5.27 -9.38
CA GLY A 377 -7.91 5.54 -8.44
C GLY A 377 -9.25 5.22 -9.09
N ASP A 378 -10.16 6.19 -9.10
CA ASP A 378 -11.41 6.08 -9.86
C ASP A 378 -11.19 6.13 -11.37
N ASN A 379 -10.17 6.88 -11.79
CA ASN A 379 -9.62 6.90 -13.15
C ASN A 379 -8.14 6.48 -13.15
N ARG A 380 -7.49 6.59 -14.30
CA ARG A 380 -6.04 6.44 -14.43
C ARG A 380 -5.38 7.81 -14.46
N TYR A 381 -4.42 8.00 -13.58
CA TYR A 381 -3.74 9.28 -13.40
C TYR A 381 -2.26 9.16 -13.75
N SER A 382 -1.76 10.09 -14.55
CA SER A 382 -0.33 10.32 -14.69
C SER A 382 0.10 11.30 -13.61
N LEU A 383 0.67 10.78 -12.53
CA LEU A 383 1.24 11.59 -11.46
C LEU A 383 2.61 12.07 -11.92
N LYS A 384 2.76 13.36 -12.20
CA LYS A 384 3.96 13.93 -12.82
C LYS A 384 4.55 15.03 -11.97
N ASP A 385 5.85 14.93 -11.70
CA ASP A 385 6.60 15.91 -10.92
C ASP A 385 5.99 16.18 -9.53
N ILE A 386 5.32 15.15 -8.95
CA ILE A 386 4.73 15.30 -7.62
C ILE A 386 5.82 15.50 -6.58
N LEU A 387 5.51 16.26 -5.53
CA LEU A 387 6.46 16.60 -4.49
C LEU A 387 5.83 16.45 -3.10
N PHE A 388 6.62 15.85 -2.19
CA PHE A 388 6.31 15.77 -0.77
C PHE A 388 7.45 16.30 0.06
N LEU A 389 7.14 17.14 1.05
CA LEU A 389 8.08 17.63 2.04
C LEU A 389 7.55 17.36 3.44
N GLN A 390 8.30 16.62 4.22
CA GLN A 390 7.92 16.27 5.59
C GLN A 390 9.01 16.71 6.56
N ASN A 391 8.63 17.45 7.60
CA ASN A 391 9.50 17.91 8.67
C ASN A 391 9.05 17.30 9.99
N ARG A 392 9.99 16.80 10.80
CA ARG A 392 9.72 16.20 12.11
C ARG A 392 10.66 16.77 13.18
N VAL A 393 10.07 17.16 14.30
CA VAL A 393 10.78 17.42 15.55
C VAL A 393 10.32 16.41 16.57
N GLU A 394 11.25 15.80 17.30
CA GLU A 394 10.95 14.84 18.34
C GLU A 394 11.83 15.04 19.57
N LEU A 395 11.25 14.94 20.75
CA LEU A 395 11.92 14.82 22.00
C LEU A 395 11.53 13.48 22.62
N GLN A 396 12.51 12.64 22.89
CA GLN A 396 12.26 11.34 23.51
C GLN A 396 13.15 11.11 24.71
N LYS A 397 12.52 10.72 25.83
CA LYS A 397 13.22 10.20 26.99
C LYS A 397 13.01 8.70 27.01
N LYS A 398 14.10 7.96 26.78
CA LYS A 398 14.09 6.52 26.64
C LYS A 398 13.19 5.85 27.71
N ASP A 399 12.30 4.95 27.24
CA ASP A 399 11.37 4.13 28.02
C ASP A 399 10.43 4.90 28.98
N LYS A 400 10.36 6.25 28.86
CA LYS A 400 9.55 7.07 29.76
C LYS A 400 8.52 7.93 29.07
N TRP A 401 8.92 8.67 28.03
CA TRP A 401 8.01 9.51 27.29
C TRP A 401 8.61 9.97 25.96
N PHE A 402 7.76 10.28 25.01
CA PHE A 402 8.12 11.05 23.83
C PHE A 402 7.10 12.16 23.55
N TRP A 403 7.57 13.18 22.87
CA TRP A 403 6.74 14.17 22.19
C TRP A 403 7.29 14.35 20.80
N ARG A 404 6.37 14.35 19.82
CA ARG A 404 6.68 14.48 18.39
C ARG A 404 5.73 15.46 17.75
N ALA A 405 6.25 16.33 16.88
CA ALA A 405 5.46 17.16 15.99
C ALA A 405 6.02 17.07 14.58
N TYR A 406 5.15 17.04 13.59
CA TYR A 406 5.54 16.98 12.20
C TYR A 406 4.53 17.69 11.30
N SER A 407 5.01 18.09 10.10
CA SER A 407 4.17 18.55 9.01
C SER A 407 4.52 17.78 7.74
N THR A 408 3.51 17.48 6.93
CA THR A 408 3.64 16.95 5.58
C THR A 408 2.96 17.91 4.62
N HIS A 409 3.67 18.32 3.59
CA HIS A 409 3.18 19.17 2.51
C HIS A 409 3.27 18.39 1.21
N GLU A 410 2.25 18.47 0.38
CA GLU A 410 2.25 17.89 -0.96
C GLU A 410 2.08 18.98 -2.02
N ASP A 411 2.55 18.68 -3.23
CA ASP A 411 2.29 19.43 -4.45
C ASP A 411 2.04 18.42 -5.57
N ALA A 412 0.87 18.47 -6.20
CA ALA A 412 0.51 17.58 -7.29
C ALA A 412 1.34 17.79 -8.57
N GLY A 413 2.14 18.86 -8.63
CA GLY A 413 3.01 19.16 -9.77
C GLY A 413 2.24 19.34 -11.08
N ASN A 414 2.61 18.51 -12.06
CA ASN A 414 2.00 18.48 -13.40
C ASN A 414 1.09 17.27 -13.61
N SER A 415 0.56 16.69 -12.52
CA SER A 415 -0.30 15.50 -12.55
C SER A 415 -1.63 15.79 -13.25
N TYR A 416 -2.11 14.82 -14.04
CA TYR A 416 -3.35 14.93 -14.78
C TYR A 416 -4.12 13.61 -14.85
N ASP A 417 -5.39 13.69 -15.18
CA ASP A 417 -6.29 12.58 -15.43
C ASP A 417 -6.18 12.14 -16.90
N ALA A 418 -5.74 10.90 -17.14
CA ALA A 418 -5.58 10.37 -18.49
C ALA A 418 -6.92 10.09 -19.17
N TYR A 419 -7.92 9.63 -18.41
CA TYR A 419 -9.27 9.41 -18.91
C TYR A 419 -9.89 10.73 -19.42
N PHE A 420 -9.83 11.75 -18.56
CA PHE A 420 -10.32 13.09 -18.94
C PHE A 420 -9.53 13.76 -20.06
N THR A 421 -8.23 13.46 -20.16
CA THR A 421 -7.43 13.95 -21.29
C THR A 421 -8.02 13.49 -22.62
N ALA A 422 -8.41 12.20 -22.73
CA ALA A 422 -9.04 11.69 -23.93
C ALA A 422 -10.36 12.41 -24.26
N LEU A 423 -11.25 12.54 -23.24
CA LEU A 423 -12.53 13.23 -23.42
C LEU A 423 -12.36 14.68 -23.87
N ARG A 424 -11.46 15.42 -23.22
CA ARG A 424 -11.20 16.82 -23.55
C ARG A 424 -10.58 17.00 -24.95
N MET A 425 -9.68 16.10 -25.33
CA MET A 425 -9.12 16.09 -26.69
C MET A 425 -10.21 15.87 -27.74
N GLN A 426 -11.10 14.92 -27.50
CA GLN A 426 -12.23 14.65 -28.41
C GLN A 426 -13.20 15.84 -28.49
N ASP A 427 -13.59 16.39 -27.32
CA ASP A 427 -14.50 17.54 -27.26
C ASP A 427 -13.91 18.79 -27.94
N SER A 428 -12.58 18.96 -27.87
CA SER A 428 -11.89 20.08 -28.55
C SER A 428 -11.97 19.99 -30.08
N VAL A 429 -12.13 18.78 -30.61
CA VAL A 429 -12.25 18.57 -32.06
C VAL A 429 -13.72 18.58 -32.48
N VAL A 430 -14.56 17.82 -31.81
CA VAL A 430 -16.01 17.76 -32.08
C VAL A 430 -16.74 17.22 -30.82
N SER A 431 -17.87 17.80 -30.47
CA SER A 431 -18.69 17.28 -29.37
C SER A 431 -19.28 15.90 -29.72
N ASN A 432 -19.56 15.06 -28.67
CA ASN A 432 -20.19 13.76 -28.90
C ASN A 432 -21.53 13.88 -29.63
N GLN A 433 -22.35 14.87 -29.30
CA GLN A 433 -23.61 15.09 -30.01
C GLN A 433 -23.40 15.38 -31.50
N SER A 434 -22.46 16.25 -31.84
CA SER A 434 -22.16 16.57 -33.24
C SER A 434 -21.59 15.37 -33.99
N TYR A 435 -20.66 14.63 -33.34
CA TYR A 435 -20.10 13.38 -33.87
C TYR A 435 -21.20 12.39 -34.24
N ASN A 436 -22.16 12.14 -33.33
CA ASN A 436 -23.26 11.20 -33.55
C ASN A 436 -24.19 11.65 -34.68
N LEU A 437 -24.45 12.96 -34.79
CA LEU A 437 -25.23 13.51 -35.90
C LEU A 437 -24.53 13.35 -37.25
N TYR A 438 -23.23 13.65 -37.31
CA TYR A 438 -22.45 13.39 -38.54
C TYR A 438 -22.43 11.90 -38.88
N TYR A 439 -22.20 11.04 -37.91
CA TYR A 439 -22.10 9.61 -38.11
C TYR A 439 -23.37 9.02 -38.73
N THR A 440 -24.53 9.33 -38.16
CA THR A 440 -25.83 8.88 -38.67
C THR A 440 -26.19 9.51 -40.02
N GLY A 441 -25.89 10.80 -40.18
CA GLY A 441 -26.13 11.49 -41.44
C GLY A 441 -25.31 10.93 -42.61
N LEU A 442 -24.02 10.76 -42.41
CA LEU A 442 -23.09 10.22 -43.41
C LEU A 442 -23.33 8.74 -43.67
N TRP A 443 -23.76 7.96 -42.67
CA TRP A 443 -24.20 6.57 -42.87
C TRP A 443 -25.33 6.50 -43.89
N ASN A 444 -26.32 7.36 -43.74
CA ASN A 444 -27.45 7.41 -44.65
C ASN A 444 -27.06 7.81 -46.06
N ILE A 445 -26.07 8.67 -46.24
CA ILE A 445 -25.60 9.13 -47.56
C ILE A 445 -24.75 8.06 -48.24
N PHE A 446 -23.76 7.50 -47.55
CA PHE A 446 -22.72 6.68 -48.19
C PHE A 446 -22.89 5.18 -47.99
N ASN A 447 -23.42 4.73 -46.83
CA ASN A 447 -23.41 3.31 -46.45
C ASN A 447 -24.78 2.66 -46.61
N LYS A 448 -25.87 3.33 -46.34
CA LYS A 448 -27.23 2.82 -46.60
C LYS A 448 -27.46 2.29 -48.00
N PRO A 449 -27.01 2.95 -49.08
CA PRO A 449 -27.13 2.39 -50.45
C PRO A 449 -26.35 1.10 -50.63
N LYS A 450 -25.13 1.01 -50.04
CA LYS A 450 -24.28 -0.18 -50.07
C LYS A 450 -24.96 -1.36 -49.37
N VAL A 451 -25.48 -1.16 -48.15
CA VAL A 451 -26.18 -2.19 -47.38
C VAL A 451 -27.45 -2.66 -48.10
N ARG A 452 -28.24 -1.75 -48.67
CA ARG A 452 -29.45 -2.10 -49.43
C ARG A 452 -29.15 -2.88 -50.68
N ALA A 453 -27.99 -2.73 -51.29
CA ALA A 453 -27.56 -3.47 -52.48
C ALA A 453 -26.99 -4.85 -52.16
N MET A 454 -26.80 -5.20 -50.88
CA MET A 454 -26.26 -6.52 -50.49
C MET A 454 -27.23 -7.67 -50.85
N PRO A 455 -26.72 -8.81 -51.32
CA PRO A 455 -27.51 -10.01 -51.43
C PRO A 455 -28.09 -10.43 -50.06
N GLY A 456 -29.37 -10.60 -49.97
CA GLY A 456 -30.05 -10.95 -48.70
C GLY A 456 -30.52 -9.74 -47.85
N ALA A 457 -30.32 -8.51 -48.32
CA ALA A 457 -30.84 -7.34 -47.64
C ALA A 457 -32.36 -7.36 -47.54
N PRO A 458 -32.96 -7.07 -46.36
CA PRO A 458 -34.40 -7.16 -46.13
C PRO A 458 -35.17 -6.10 -46.92
N ALA A 459 -36.36 -6.49 -47.47
CA ALA A 459 -37.24 -5.53 -48.16
C ALA A 459 -37.90 -4.57 -47.16
N ASN A 460 -38.00 -3.28 -47.50
CA ASN A 460 -38.62 -2.26 -46.62
C ASN A 460 -40.09 -2.50 -46.31
N SER A 461 -40.78 -3.34 -47.07
CA SER A 461 -42.18 -3.73 -46.86
C SER A 461 -42.36 -4.70 -45.65
N LEU A 462 -41.31 -5.35 -45.19
CA LEU A 462 -41.40 -6.29 -44.03
C LEU A 462 -41.75 -5.54 -42.72
N PRO A 463 -42.40 -6.20 -41.77
CA PRO A 463 -42.57 -5.68 -40.42
C PRO A 463 -41.19 -5.36 -39.79
N MET A 464 -41.10 -4.37 -38.90
CA MET A 464 -39.82 -3.95 -38.29
C MET A 464 -39.07 -5.09 -37.64
N SER A 465 -39.75 -5.92 -36.84
CA SER A 465 -39.12 -7.07 -36.14
C SER A 465 -38.50 -8.09 -37.11
N GLN A 466 -39.12 -8.34 -38.25
CA GLN A 466 -38.61 -9.25 -39.26
C GLN A 466 -37.41 -8.57 -40.03
N TYR A 467 -37.56 -7.29 -40.32
CA TYR A 467 -36.51 -6.50 -40.96
C TYR A 467 -35.26 -6.55 -40.09
N GLN A 468 -35.36 -6.25 -38.77
CA GLN A 468 -34.28 -6.27 -37.81
C GLN A 468 -33.61 -7.63 -37.74
N SER A 469 -34.38 -8.71 -37.55
CA SER A 469 -33.84 -10.07 -37.46
C SER A 469 -33.02 -10.50 -38.68
N ILE A 470 -33.48 -10.12 -39.92
CA ILE A 470 -32.74 -10.42 -41.12
C ILE A 470 -31.48 -9.54 -41.17
N MET A 471 -31.54 -8.26 -40.80
CA MET A 471 -30.40 -7.36 -40.75
C MET A 471 -29.33 -7.86 -39.76
N ASP A 472 -29.72 -8.26 -38.55
CA ASP A 472 -28.81 -8.83 -37.55
C ASP A 472 -28.09 -10.06 -38.11
N SER A 473 -28.84 -10.96 -38.76
CA SER A 473 -28.26 -12.13 -39.44
C SER A 473 -27.29 -11.76 -40.55
N LEU A 474 -27.60 -10.70 -41.31
CA LEU A 474 -26.75 -10.21 -42.40
C LEU A 474 -25.45 -9.61 -41.85
N ILE A 475 -25.53 -8.84 -40.79
CA ILE A 475 -24.35 -8.28 -40.10
C ILE A 475 -23.47 -9.43 -39.57
N ALA A 476 -24.04 -10.37 -38.84
CA ALA A 476 -23.32 -11.51 -38.25
C ALA A 476 -22.67 -12.41 -39.36
N SER A 477 -23.27 -12.49 -40.55
CA SER A 477 -22.76 -13.32 -41.65
C SER A 477 -21.69 -12.59 -42.49
N ASN A 478 -21.55 -11.28 -42.33
CA ASN A 478 -20.65 -10.46 -43.14
C ASN A 478 -19.85 -9.43 -42.29
N PRO A 479 -19.17 -9.86 -41.23
CA PRO A 479 -18.54 -8.96 -40.26
C PRO A 479 -17.50 -8.03 -40.92
N ASP A 480 -16.67 -8.55 -41.85
CA ASP A 480 -15.65 -7.77 -42.55
C ASP A 480 -16.24 -6.63 -43.35
N PHE A 481 -17.37 -6.88 -44.02
CA PHE A 481 -18.03 -5.84 -44.81
C PHE A 481 -18.58 -4.72 -43.92
N PHE A 482 -19.24 -5.07 -42.82
CA PHE A 482 -19.77 -4.06 -41.89
C PHE A 482 -18.66 -3.33 -41.15
N ASN A 483 -17.60 -4.03 -40.74
CA ASN A 483 -16.40 -3.39 -40.16
C ASN A 483 -15.84 -2.33 -41.10
N GLN A 484 -15.69 -2.66 -42.37
CA GLN A 484 -15.21 -1.69 -43.40
C GLN A 484 -16.18 -0.52 -43.59
N LEU A 485 -17.51 -0.75 -43.57
CA LEU A 485 -18.47 0.35 -43.64
C LEU A 485 -18.37 1.31 -42.47
N HIS A 486 -18.19 0.78 -41.27
CA HIS A 486 -18.01 1.60 -40.07
C HIS A 486 -16.70 2.37 -40.09
N GLU A 487 -15.60 1.76 -40.58
CA GLU A 487 -14.31 2.41 -40.72
C GLU A 487 -14.39 3.55 -41.80
N ASP A 488 -14.95 3.26 -42.95
CA ASP A 488 -15.20 4.27 -44.00
C ASP A 488 -16.03 5.45 -43.45
N ASN A 489 -17.04 5.13 -42.59
CA ASN A 489 -17.91 6.15 -42.01
C ASN A 489 -17.18 7.04 -41.00
N ARG A 490 -16.32 6.46 -40.17
CA ARG A 490 -15.44 7.20 -39.21
C ARG A 490 -14.56 8.19 -39.97
N ASN A 491 -13.95 7.73 -41.07
CA ASN A 491 -13.12 8.58 -41.92
C ASN A 491 -13.93 9.73 -42.53
N ASN A 492 -15.14 9.45 -43.03
CA ASN A 492 -16.03 10.47 -43.57
C ASN A 492 -16.47 11.49 -42.49
N VAL A 493 -16.73 11.05 -41.24
CA VAL A 493 -17.04 11.94 -40.12
C VAL A 493 -15.88 12.86 -39.81
N SER A 494 -14.65 12.35 -39.80
CA SER A 494 -13.44 13.14 -39.57
C SER A 494 -13.29 14.25 -40.61
N ILE A 495 -13.49 13.92 -41.90
CA ILE A 495 -13.42 14.90 -43.00
C ILE A 495 -14.53 15.95 -42.91
N ALA A 496 -15.78 15.52 -42.64
CA ALA A 496 -16.93 16.42 -42.51
C ALA A 496 -16.77 17.38 -41.33
N THR A 497 -16.31 16.87 -40.17
CA THR A 497 -16.03 17.67 -39.00
C THR A 497 -14.96 18.74 -39.25
N ALA A 498 -13.87 18.34 -39.92
CA ALA A 498 -12.83 19.27 -40.27
C ALA A 498 -13.33 20.37 -41.24
N SER A 499 -14.11 20.00 -42.22
CA SER A 499 -14.68 20.95 -43.18
C SER A 499 -15.66 21.93 -42.54
N ASP A 500 -16.46 21.47 -41.58
CA ASP A 500 -17.41 22.31 -40.84
C ASP A 500 -16.72 23.28 -39.86
N ALA A 501 -15.67 22.81 -39.20
CA ALA A 501 -14.89 23.61 -38.25
C ALA A 501 -14.04 24.68 -38.91
N LEU A 502 -13.47 24.40 -40.05
CA LEU A 502 -12.48 25.26 -40.76
C LEU A 502 -13.04 26.01 -41.93
N GLY A 503 -14.18 25.59 -42.50
CA GLY A 503 -14.78 26.14 -43.70
C GLY A 503 -14.13 25.63 -45.01
N ALA A 504 -13.96 26.49 -46.01
CA ALA A 504 -13.27 26.11 -47.26
C ALA A 504 -11.76 26.01 -47.00
N VAL A 505 -11.23 24.77 -46.94
CA VAL A 505 -9.86 24.47 -46.48
C VAL A 505 -9.07 23.70 -47.54
N THR A 506 -7.77 23.75 -47.44
CA THR A 506 -6.83 22.94 -48.20
C THR A 506 -6.84 21.48 -47.63
N ILE A 507 -6.35 20.54 -48.44
CA ILE A 507 -6.18 19.14 -48.00
C ILE A 507 -5.25 19.08 -46.77
N GLU A 508 -4.20 19.89 -46.71
CA GLU A 508 -3.23 19.96 -45.65
C GLU A 508 -3.88 20.41 -44.31
N GLU A 509 -4.80 21.37 -44.36
CA GLU A 509 -5.56 21.81 -43.15
C GLU A 509 -6.54 20.74 -42.67
N LEU A 510 -7.20 20.02 -43.61
CA LEU A 510 -8.06 18.87 -43.24
C LEU A 510 -7.26 17.74 -42.59
N GLU A 511 -6.09 17.40 -43.15
CA GLU A 511 -5.19 16.38 -42.54
C GLU A 511 -4.68 16.82 -41.17
N SER A 512 -4.25 18.07 -41.04
CA SER A 512 -3.80 18.63 -39.75
C SER A 512 -4.90 18.58 -38.70
N PHE A 513 -6.14 18.89 -39.03
CA PHE A 513 -7.29 18.80 -38.15
C PHE A 513 -7.58 17.35 -37.74
N ALA A 514 -7.59 16.42 -38.66
CA ALA A 514 -7.82 15.00 -38.42
C ALA A 514 -6.70 14.41 -37.57
N ASN A 515 -5.46 14.84 -37.73
CA ASN A 515 -4.28 14.39 -37.01
C ASN A 515 -4.33 14.72 -35.50
N GLN A 516 -5.18 15.66 -35.05
CA GLN A 516 -5.31 16.00 -33.62
C GLN A 516 -5.72 14.83 -32.72
N LEU A 517 -6.39 13.81 -33.28
CA LEU A 517 -6.79 12.61 -32.56
C LEU A 517 -6.00 11.35 -32.96
N ILE A 518 -4.98 11.50 -33.84
CA ILE A 518 -4.14 10.38 -34.28
C ILE A 518 -2.86 10.34 -33.46
N PRO A 519 -2.66 9.34 -32.59
CA PRO A 519 -1.48 9.24 -31.76
C PRO A 519 -0.17 9.23 -32.57
N GLY A 520 0.84 9.93 -32.07
CA GLY A 520 2.17 10.02 -32.69
C GLY A 520 2.35 11.20 -33.61
N THR A 521 1.29 11.91 -34.02
CA THR A 521 1.38 13.16 -34.79
C THR A 521 1.78 14.34 -33.91
N SER A 522 2.32 15.39 -34.49
CA SER A 522 2.64 16.65 -33.85
C SER A 522 1.40 17.34 -33.28
N GLU A 523 0.30 17.31 -34.03
CA GLU A 523 -1.00 17.88 -33.69
C GLU A 523 -1.61 17.22 -32.49
N PHE A 524 -1.60 15.88 -32.41
CA PHE A 524 -2.00 15.10 -31.24
C PHE A 524 -1.18 15.49 -30.02
N ASN A 525 0.15 15.53 -30.16
CA ASN A 525 1.02 15.86 -29.04
C ASN A 525 0.82 17.29 -28.52
N ASN A 526 0.60 18.24 -29.44
CA ASN A 526 0.32 19.64 -29.13
C ASN A 526 -1.01 19.76 -28.36
N LEU A 527 -2.08 19.14 -28.87
CA LEU A 527 -3.39 19.14 -28.21
C LEU A 527 -3.31 18.46 -26.85
N LYS A 528 -2.71 17.26 -26.75
CA LYS A 528 -2.50 16.56 -25.48
C LYS A 528 -1.75 17.44 -24.48
N ASN A 529 -0.64 18.06 -24.88
CA ASN A 529 0.15 18.92 -23.99
C ASN A 529 -0.64 20.14 -23.52
N HIS A 530 -1.45 20.73 -24.38
CA HIS A 530 -2.34 21.83 -24.01
C HIS A 530 -3.36 21.38 -22.94
N ILE A 531 -4.07 20.27 -23.17
CA ILE A 531 -5.08 19.74 -22.24
C ILE A 531 -4.46 19.33 -20.90
N THR A 532 -3.31 18.63 -20.92
CA THR A 532 -2.63 18.16 -19.71
C THR A 532 -1.93 19.28 -18.93
N SER A 533 -1.64 20.43 -19.52
CA SER A 533 -1.09 21.60 -18.83
C SER A 533 -2.15 22.57 -18.31
N THR A 534 -3.38 22.51 -18.82
CA THR A 534 -4.50 23.35 -18.40
C THR A 534 -5.21 22.73 -17.20
N LEU A 535 -5.62 23.55 -16.23
CA LEU A 535 -6.30 23.06 -15.03
C LEU A 535 -7.67 22.43 -15.38
N PHE A 536 -8.06 21.46 -14.58
CA PHE A 536 -9.35 20.77 -14.70
C PHE A 536 -10.52 21.74 -14.69
N THR A 537 -10.48 22.74 -13.82
CA THR A 537 -11.49 23.80 -13.70
C THR A 537 -11.48 24.81 -14.86
N GLU A 538 -10.46 24.79 -15.71
CA GLU A 538 -10.30 25.65 -16.88
C GLU A 538 -10.52 24.91 -18.21
N GLY A 539 -11.03 23.67 -18.14
CA GLY A 539 -11.31 22.83 -19.31
C GLY A 539 -10.19 21.87 -19.71
N GLY A 540 -9.11 21.79 -18.95
CA GLY A 540 -8.04 20.80 -19.12
C GLY A 540 -8.26 19.55 -18.28
N SER A 541 -7.16 18.84 -17.99
CA SER A 541 -7.15 17.61 -17.16
C SER A 541 -6.16 17.63 -16.01
N ARG A 542 -5.44 18.73 -15.81
CA ARG A 542 -4.44 18.88 -14.77
C ARG A 542 -5.06 19.14 -13.39
N PHE A 543 -4.52 18.45 -12.37
CA PHE A 543 -4.84 18.72 -10.97
C PHE A 543 -4.06 19.90 -10.41
N TYR A 544 -4.66 20.52 -9.40
CA TYR A 544 -3.99 21.36 -8.45
C TYR A 544 -4.21 20.80 -7.05
N ASP A 545 -3.14 20.41 -6.36
CA ASP A 545 -3.21 20.04 -4.95
C ASP A 545 -1.95 20.53 -4.23
N LYS A 546 -2.16 21.37 -3.22
CA LYS A 546 -1.11 21.88 -2.30
C LYS A 546 -1.58 21.73 -0.86
N SER A 547 -2.06 20.55 -0.55
CA SER A 547 -2.58 20.21 0.78
C SER A 547 -1.47 20.02 1.80
N ALA A 548 -1.81 20.22 3.08
CA ALA A 548 -0.89 20.00 4.18
C ALA A 548 -1.54 19.31 5.38
N LEU A 549 -0.73 18.53 6.08
CA LEU A 549 -1.04 17.90 7.36
C LEU A 549 -0.08 18.42 8.43
N TYR A 550 -0.61 18.87 9.57
CA TYR A 550 0.13 19.18 10.78
C TYR A 550 -0.31 18.23 11.88
N HIS A 551 0.65 17.58 12.54
CA HIS A 551 0.37 16.60 13.59
C HIS A 551 1.30 16.81 14.79
N THR A 552 0.74 16.73 15.98
CA THR A 552 1.51 16.61 17.23
C THR A 552 0.97 15.46 18.06
N GLN A 553 1.87 14.71 18.69
CA GLN A 553 1.53 13.59 19.57
C GLN A 553 2.54 13.43 20.68
N GLY A 554 2.10 12.85 21.79
CA GLY A 554 2.95 12.51 22.90
C GLY A 554 2.39 11.34 23.71
N GLU A 555 3.29 10.61 24.34
CA GLU A 555 2.97 9.51 25.23
C GLU A 555 3.90 9.51 26.44
N ARG A 556 3.37 9.13 27.57
CA ARG A 556 4.13 8.87 28.80
C ARG A 556 3.86 7.47 29.30
N THR A 557 4.94 6.76 29.62
CA THR A 557 4.93 5.41 30.20
C THR A 557 5.28 5.48 31.69
N PHE A 558 4.49 4.81 32.50
CA PHE A 558 4.71 4.63 33.93
C PHE A 558 4.91 3.14 34.21
N THR A 559 6.01 2.79 34.85
CA THR A 559 6.30 1.42 35.26
C THR A 559 6.24 1.37 36.80
N TYR A 560 5.46 0.45 37.32
CA TYR A 560 5.23 0.27 38.75
C TYR A 560 6.03 -0.93 39.28
N ASP A 561 6.32 -0.95 40.58
CA ASP A 561 7.11 -2.00 41.22
C ASP A 561 6.47 -3.39 41.13
N ASN A 562 5.16 -3.47 40.95
CA ASN A 562 4.42 -4.72 40.76
C ASN A 562 4.46 -5.24 39.33
N GLY A 563 5.30 -4.65 38.46
CA GLY A 563 5.42 -5.00 37.03
C GLY A 563 4.32 -4.44 36.13
N ALA A 564 3.36 -3.68 36.64
CA ALA A 564 2.34 -3.03 35.82
C ALA A 564 2.96 -1.87 35.03
N VAL A 565 2.59 -1.79 33.76
CA VAL A 565 2.96 -0.69 32.86
C VAL A 565 1.70 0.05 32.44
N VAL A 566 1.67 1.35 32.70
CA VAL A 566 0.58 2.24 32.29
C VAL A 566 1.11 3.24 31.28
N ARG A 567 0.44 3.35 30.12
CA ARG A 567 0.74 4.34 29.08
C ARG A 567 -0.43 5.30 28.96
N VAL A 568 -0.12 6.59 28.88
CA VAL A 568 -1.12 7.65 28.62
C VAL A 568 -0.57 8.55 27.51
N GLY A 569 -1.38 8.77 26.51
CA GLY A 569 -0.96 9.58 25.37
C GLY A 569 -2.11 10.32 24.72
N GLY A 570 -1.75 11.18 23.78
CA GLY A 570 -2.71 11.91 22.97
C GLY A 570 -2.07 12.51 21.73
N ASN A 571 -2.93 12.91 20.81
CA ASN A 571 -2.53 13.52 19.55
C ASN A 571 -3.52 14.58 19.09
N PHE A 572 -3.04 15.48 18.24
CA PHE A 572 -3.84 16.44 17.51
C PHE A 572 -3.37 16.51 16.06
N ARG A 573 -4.31 16.49 15.10
CA ARG A 573 -4.08 16.63 13.66
C ARG A 573 -4.87 17.79 13.11
N LEU A 574 -4.29 18.49 12.15
CA LEU A 574 -4.94 19.53 11.36
C LEU A 574 -4.64 19.28 9.89
N TYR A 575 -5.67 19.03 9.12
CA TYR A 575 -5.61 18.96 7.67
C TYR A 575 -6.04 20.30 7.08
N THR A 576 -5.31 20.74 6.06
CA THR A 576 -5.59 21.95 5.28
C THR A 576 -5.56 21.59 3.79
N PRO A 577 -6.61 20.92 3.27
CA PRO A 577 -6.71 20.62 1.84
C PRO A 577 -6.76 21.92 1.03
N LYS A 578 -6.12 21.90 -0.16
CA LYS A 578 -6.09 23.02 -1.07
C LYS A 578 -5.99 22.52 -2.51
N SER A 579 -7.15 22.38 -3.17
CA SER A 579 -7.25 21.88 -4.54
C SER A 579 -7.69 22.91 -5.57
N ALA A 580 -8.06 24.11 -5.15
CA ALA A 580 -8.62 25.16 -6.01
C ALA A 580 -9.82 24.67 -6.86
N GLY A 581 -10.63 23.78 -6.27
CA GLY A 581 -11.81 23.20 -6.93
C GLY A 581 -11.51 22.07 -7.92
N THR A 582 -10.25 21.63 -8.07
CA THR A 582 -9.93 20.51 -8.97
C THR A 582 -10.22 19.14 -8.36
N ILE A 583 -10.32 19.04 -7.03
CA ILE A 583 -10.59 17.79 -6.29
C ILE A 583 -11.72 18.00 -5.28
N PHE A 584 -11.61 19.03 -4.45
CA PHE A 584 -12.56 19.33 -3.39
C PHE A 584 -13.41 20.53 -3.72
N SER A 585 -14.50 20.72 -2.96
CA SER A 585 -15.38 21.90 -3.05
C SER A 585 -14.74 23.18 -2.46
N ASP A 586 -13.42 23.32 -2.55
CA ASP A 586 -12.64 24.48 -2.09
C ASP A 586 -12.47 25.56 -3.18
N THR A 587 -13.57 25.89 -3.84
CA THR A 587 -13.62 26.98 -4.83
C THR A 587 -13.38 28.34 -4.20
N ALA A 588 -13.24 29.39 -5.03
CA ALA A 588 -12.88 30.74 -4.60
C ALA A 588 -13.66 31.23 -3.36
N GLY A 589 -12.93 31.50 -2.28
CA GLY A 589 -13.49 31.99 -1.01
C GLY A 589 -13.85 30.89 0.01
N THR A 590 -13.79 29.61 -0.36
CA THR A 590 -14.06 28.50 0.57
C THR A 590 -12.76 27.91 1.09
N ILE A 591 -12.55 27.92 2.41
CA ILE A 591 -11.40 27.29 3.06
C ILE A 591 -11.87 26.06 3.81
N ILE A 592 -11.39 24.90 3.40
CA ILE A 592 -11.67 23.64 4.08
C ILE A 592 -10.55 23.38 5.12
N THR A 593 -10.94 22.99 6.33
CA THR A 593 -10.04 22.47 7.36
C THR A 593 -10.70 21.29 8.05
N ASN A 594 -9.90 20.33 8.49
CA ASN A 594 -10.37 19.21 9.29
C ASN A 594 -9.44 19.01 10.49
N ARG A 595 -10.00 18.98 11.70
CA ARG A 595 -9.26 18.83 12.96
C ARG A 595 -9.65 17.54 13.63
N GLU A 596 -8.63 16.83 14.13
CA GLU A 596 -8.80 15.60 14.89
C GLU A 596 -7.99 15.67 16.16
N ALA A 597 -8.57 15.20 17.26
CA ALA A 597 -7.90 15.06 18.55
C ALA A 597 -8.22 13.72 19.18
N GLY A 598 -7.23 13.09 19.79
CA GLY A 598 -7.41 11.82 20.46
C GLY A 598 -6.62 11.75 21.76
N ILE A 599 -7.18 11.07 22.76
CA ILE A 599 -6.51 10.71 24.01
C ILE A 599 -6.69 9.22 24.26
N TYR A 600 -5.65 8.58 24.79
CA TYR A 600 -5.69 7.16 25.10
C TYR A 600 -4.96 6.83 26.40
N GLY A 601 -5.38 5.71 27.00
CA GLY A 601 -4.72 5.11 28.13
C GLY A 601 -4.67 3.60 27.97
N GLY A 602 -3.54 3.00 28.33
CA GLY A 602 -3.33 1.56 28.27
C GLY A 602 -2.71 1.05 29.56
N TRP A 603 -3.13 -0.13 29.97
CA TRP A 603 -2.57 -0.86 31.09
C TRP A 603 -2.13 -2.25 30.62
N GLU A 604 -0.98 -2.68 31.11
CA GLU A 604 -0.37 -3.96 30.80
C GLU A 604 0.26 -4.53 32.06
N GLN A 605 0.03 -5.81 32.34
CA GLN A 605 0.63 -6.49 33.48
C GLN A 605 0.84 -7.99 33.22
N SER A 606 1.97 -8.52 33.66
CA SER A 606 2.27 -9.94 33.66
C SER A 606 1.89 -10.58 35.01
N PHE A 607 1.41 -11.83 34.94
CA PHE A 607 1.00 -12.69 36.03
C PHE A 607 1.58 -14.09 35.84
N LEU A 608 1.48 -14.94 36.89
CA LEU A 608 1.90 -16.34 36.81
C LEU A 608 3.37 -16.51 36.41
N ASP A 609 4.28 -15.79 37.05
CA ASP A 609 5.72 -15.77 36.72
C ASP A 609 5.94 -15.43 35.25
N GLU A 610 5.31 -14.33 34.77
CA GLU A 610 5.35 -13.79 33.41
C GLU A 610 4.73 -14.68 32.33
N ARG A 611 4.09 -15.78 32.68
CA ARG A 611 3.44 -16.69 31.75
C ARG A 611 2.12 -16.15 31.20
N LEU A 612 1.41 -15.29 31.93
CA LEU A 612 0.16 -14.68 31.53
C LEU A 612 0.33 -13.17 31.49
N LYS A 613 0.26 -12.58 30.32
CA LYS A 613 0.26 -11.15 30.11
C LYS A 613 -1.14 -10.68 29.73
N LEU A 614 -1.69 -9.74 30.49
CA LEU A 614 -2.96 -9.10 30.21
C LEU A 614 -2.74 -7.65 29.81
N SER A 615 -3.50 -7.15 28.84
CA SER A 615 -3.50 -5.73 28.49
C SER A 615 -4.92 -5.22 28.21
N ALA A 616 -5.14 -3.97 28.58
CA ALA A 616 -6.37 -3.24 28.29
C ALA A 616 -6.03 -1.82 27.86
N THR A 617 -6.66 -1.35 26.80
CA THR A 617 -6.45 0.00 26.26
C THR A 617 -7.80 0.61 25.92
N GLY A 618 -7.94 1.89 26.17
CA GLY A 618 -9.10 2.68 25.77
C GLY A 618 -8.63 3.97 25.11
N ARG A 619 -9.28 4.35 24.03
CA ARG A 619 -9.02 5.59 23.30
C ARG A 619 -10.32 6.32 23.02
N VAL A 620 -10.28 7.64 23.09
CA VAL A 620 -11.37 8.54 22.67
C VAL A 620 -10.83 9.44 21.60
N ASP A 621 -11.51 9.46 20.45
CA ASP A 621 -11.18 10.32 19.31
C ASP A 621 -12.35 11.26 19.00
N LYS A 622 -12.05 12.50 18.66
CA LYS A 622 -12.99 13.53 18.23
C LYS A 622 -12.46 14.14 16.93
N ASN A 623 -13.25 13.98 15.87
CA ASN A 623 -13.07 14.73 14.63
C ASN A 623 -13.95 15.99 14.66
N GLN A 624 -13.56 17.03 13.94
CA GLN A 624 -14.28 18.33 13.84
C GLN A 624 -15.75 18.13 13.51
N ASN A 625 -16.08 17.28 12.54
CA ASN A 625 -17.41 17.12 11.96
C ASN A 625 -18.25 16.00 12.61
N PHE A 626 -17.61 15.06 13.35
CA PHE A 626 -18.28 13.89 13.88
C PHE A 626 -18.28 13.88 15.41
N LYS A 627 -19.19 13.10 16.01
CA LYS A 627 -19.26 12.89 17.46
C LYS A 627 -18.00 12.17 17.96
N ALA A 628 -17.67 12.36 19.24
CA ALA A 628 -16.58 11.61 19.87
C ALA A 628 -16.89 10.12 19.89
N LEU A 629 -15.89 9.29 19.60
CA LEU A 629 -15.99 7.85 19.54
C LEU A 629 -14.96 7.21 20.46
N VAL A 630 -15.28 6.02 20.97
CA VAL A 630 -14.46 5.26 21.92
C VAL A 630 -14.00 3.96 21.26
N SER A 631 -12.71 3.66 21.34
CA SER A 631 -12.09 2.43 20.82
C SER A 631 -11.44 1.64 21.98
N PRO A 632 -12.15 0.66 22.58
CA PRO A 632 -11.56 -0.25 23.55
C PRO A 632 -10.81 -1.39 22.89
N ALA A 633 -9.76 -1.89 23.57
CA ALA A 633 -9.06 -3.11 23.23
C ALA A 633 -8.64 -3.85 24.49
N VAL A 634 -8.80 -5.16 24.51
CA VAL A 634 -8.33 -6.04 25.58
C VAL A 634 -7.64 -7.25 24.96
N SER A 635 -6.60 -7.73 25.62
CA SER A 635 -5.90 -8.90 25.12
C SER A 635 -5.21 -9.71 26.22
N SER A 636 -4.98 -10.98 25.90
CA SER A 636 -4.28 -11.94 26.73
C SER A 636 -3.25 -12.70 25.90
N VAL A 637 -2.04 -12.82 26.41
CA VAL A 637 -0.98 -13.67 25.87
C VAL A 637 -0.59 -14.66 26.96
N TYR A 638 -0.75 -15.95 26.69
CA TYR A 638 -0.46 -17.03 27.62
C TYR A 638 0.65 -17.94 27.09
N LYS A 639 1.81 -17.92 27.74
CA LYS A 639 2.92 -18.84 27.52
C LYS A 639 2.61 -20.15 28.23
N ALA A 640 2.05 -21.13 27.53
CA ALA A 640 1.75 -22.44 28.08
C ALA A 640 3.03 -23.20 28.44
N THR A 641 4.05 -23.05 27.55
CA THR A 641 5.43 -23.52 27.80
C THR A 641 6.37 -22.45 27.22
N GLU A 642 7.68 -22.59 27.40
CA GLU A 642 8.67 -21.69 26.80
C GLU A 642 8.59 -21.66 25.24
N ASN A 643 8.06 -22.72 24.65
CA ASN A 643 7.98 -22.90 23.21
C ASN A 643 6.56 -22.78 22.64
N GLN A 644 5.55 -22.50 23.46
CA GLN A 644 4.15 -22.46 23.03
C GLN A 644 3.41 -21.28 23.66
N THR A 645 2.81 -20.46 22.83
CA THR A 645 2.12 -19.25 23.23
C THR A 645 0.72 -19.23 22.60
N PHE A 646 -0.30 -19.04 23.41
CA PHE A 646 -1.66 -18.74 23.01
C PHE A 646 -1.92 -17.25 23.18
N ARG A 647 -2.68 -16.68 22.26
CA ARG A 647 -3.08 -15.28 22.31
C ARG A 647 -4.55 -15.13 21.96
N VAL A 648 -5.23 -14.24 22.64
CA VAL A 648 -6.60 -13.85 22.36
C VAL A 648 -6.70 -12.35 22.49
N SER A 649 -7.37 -11.71 21.55
CA SER A 649 -7.65 -10.28 21.63
C SER A 649 -9.05 -9.97 21.15
N PHE A 650 -9.63 -8.94 21.76
CA PHE A 650 -10.77 -8.20 21.27
C PHE A 650 -10.37 -6.75 21.11
N SER A 651 -10.54 -6.21 19.91
CA SER A 651 -10.17 -4.82 19.63
C SER A 651 -11.27 -4.15 18.80
N SER A 652 -11.43 -2.86 19.00
CA SER A 652 -12.25 -2.03 18.13
C SER A 652 -11.39 -0.96 17.49
N ALA A 653 -11.79 -0.56 16.28
CA ALA A 653 -11.19 0.55 15.59
C ALA A 653 -12.29 1.44 14.96
N ILE A 654 -11.89 2.68 14.70
CA ILE A 654 -12.71 3.65 13.99
C ILE A 654 -11.94 4.18 12.79
N ARG A 655 -12.68 4.50 11.74
CA ARG A 655 -12.17 5.26 10.61
C ARG A 655 -13.03 6.50 10.43
N ASN A 656 -12.43 7.66 10.59
CA ASN A 656 -13.11 8.90 10.19
C ASN A 656 -13.27 8.88 8.67
N PRO A 657 -14.40 9.40 8.13
CA PRO A 657 -14.49 9.68 6.71
C PRO A 657 -13.30 10.52 6.26
N THR A 658 -12.69 10.16 5.14
CA THR A 658 -11.57 10.89 4.55
C THR A 658 -12.00 12.29 4.12
N LEU A 659 -11.06 13.15 3.73
CA LEU A 659 -11.42 14.44 3.15
C LEU A 659 -12.21 14.26 1.84
N ALA A 660 -11.91 13.20 1.08
CA ALA A 660 -12.69 12.82 -0.11
C ALA A 660 -14.12 12.41 0.26
N ASP A 661 -14.30 11.54 1.26
CA ASP A 661 -15.63 11.14 1.72
C ASP A 661 -16.47 12.33 2.19
N GLN A 662 -15.84 13.42 2.65
CA GLN A 662 -16.51 14.60 3.20
C GLN A 662 -16.70 15.73 2.19
N TYR A 663 -15.71 16.02 1.33
CA TYR A 663 -15.65 17.28 0.55
C TYR A 663 -15.36 17.09 -0.94
N LEU A 664 -15.25 15.85 -1.45
CA LEU A 664 -14.98 15.58 -2.85
C LEU A 664 -16.02 16.27 -3.74
N ASN A 665 -15.56 16.85 -4.83
CA ASN A 665 -16.40 17.33 -5.93
C ASN A 665 -15.59 17.18 -7.22
N TYR A 666 -15.67 15.99 -7.78
CA TYR A 666 -14.81 15.60 -8.89
C TYR A 666 -15.60 14.89 -9.98
N ASN A 667 -15.59 15.47 -11.16
CA ASN A 667 -16.22 14.88 -12.33
C ASN A 667 -15.29 13.82 -12.96
N VAL A 668 -15.76 12.60 -13.12
CA VAL A 668 -15.01 11.49 -13.76
C VAL A 668 -15.56 11.14 -15.15
N GLY A 669 -16.31 12.03 -15.76
CA GLY A 669 -16.94 11.86 -17.08
C GLY A 669 -18.30 11.18 -16.98
N ARG A 670 -18.33 9.93 -16.51
CA ARG A 670 -19.57 9.15 -16.38
C ARG A 670 -20.43 9.58 -15.20
N ALA A 671 -19.83 10.19 -14.18
CA ALA A 671 -20.50 10.69 -12.98
C ALA A 671 -19.73 11.83 -12.34
N VAL A 672 -20.38 12.59 -11.48
CA VAL A 672 -19.72 13.49 -10.52
C VAL A 672 -19.59 12.76 -9.19
N LEU A 673 -18.35 12.65 -8.67
CA LEU A 673 -18.08 12.07 -7.38
C LEU A 673 -18.23 13.13 -6.30
N LEU A 674 -19.07 12.86 -5.31
CA LEU A 674 -19.39 13.82 -4.26
C LEU A 674 -19.06 13.28 -2.87
N GLY A 675 -18.41 14.11 -2.06
CA GLY A 675 -18.35 13.95 -0.62
C GLY A 675 -19.72 14.25 -0.01
N ASN A 676 -20.02 13.64 1.14
CA ASN A 676 -21.37 13.67 1.72
C ASN A 676 -21.36 14.08 3.20
N LEU A 677 -20.93 15.30 3.48
CA LEU A 677 -20.93 15.80 4.86
C LEU A 677 -22.36 16.13 5.38
N ASN A 678 -23.27 16.51 4.51
CA ASN A 678 -24.56 17.08 4.88
C ASN A 678 -25.78 16.23 4.47
N GLY A 679 -25.59 15.16 3.72
CA GLY A 679 -26.66 14.39 3.09
C GLY A 679 -27.00 14.90 1.69
N PHE A 680 -27.69 14.06 0.92
CA PHE A 680 -28.24 14.39 -0.39
C PHE A 680 -29.70 13.97 -0.45
N ASP A 681 -30.55 14.84 -0.97
CA ASP A 681 -31.96 14.60 -1.13
C ASP A 681 -32.31 14.43 -2.61
N SER A 682 -33.39 13.69 -2.87
CA SER A 682 -34.05 13.64 -4.18
C SER A 682 -33.23 13.01 -5.31
N LEU A 683 -32.40 12.01 -5.01
CA LEU A 683 -31.76 11.21 -6.04
C LEU A 683 -32.69 10.12 -6.59
N VAL A 684 -32.47 9.72 -7.83
CA VAL A 684 -33.18 8.65 -8.53
C VAL A 684 -32.22 7.50 -8.85
N THR A 685 -32.68 6.26 -8.75
CA THR A 685 -31.86 5.09 -9.11
C THR A 685 -31.62 5.03 -10.62
N LEU A 686 -30.48 4.47 -11.05
CA LEU A 686 -30.17 4.32 -12.47
C LEU A 686 -31.19 3.40 -13.18
N ASP A 687 -31.72 2.39 -12.50
CA ASP A 687 -32.77 1.52 -13.04
C ASP A 687 -34.04 2.29 -13.35
N ASN A 688 -34.43 3.18 -12.46
CA ASN A 688 -35.62 4.04 -12.68
C ASN A 688 -35.38 5.04 -13.82
N ILE A 689 -34.15 5.58 -13.95
CA ILE A 689 -33.76 6.37 -15.14
C ILE A 689 -33.83 5.52 -16.43
N ALA A 690 -33.36 4.29 -16.41
CA ALA A 690 -33.43 3.37 -17.55
C ALA A 690 -34.89 3.09 -17.92
N ASP A 691 -35.77 2.85 -16.95
CA ASP A 691 -37.21 2.69 -17.15
C ASP A 691 -37.83 3.96 -17.75
N TYR A 692 -37.46 5.15 -17.25
CA TYR A 692 -37.92 6.42 -17.81
C TYR A 692 -37.51 6.58 -19.28
N LEU A 693 -36.27 6.29 -19.60
CA LEU A 693 -35.75 6.39 -20.97
C LEU A 693 -36.38 5.36 -21.91
N GLY A 694 -36.72 4.17 -21.42
CA GLY A 694 -37.40 3.13 -22.18
C GLY A 694 -38.88 3.44 -22.53
N LYS A 695 -39.52 4.41 -21.84
CA LYS A 695 -40.93 4.75 -22.08
C LYS A 695 -41.11 5.61 -23.34
N PRO A 696 -42.26 5.50 -24.04
CA PRO A 696 -42.64 6.40 -25.10
C PRO A 696 -42.72 7.86 -24.60
N ALA A 697 -42.40 8.82 -25.45
CA ALA A 697 -42.29 10.23 -25.06
C ALA A 697 -43.56 10.81 -24.38
N ASN A 698 -44.74 10.33 -24.79
CA ASN A 698 -46.03 10.71 -24.18
C ASN A 698 -46.26 10.18 -22.76
N GLU A 699 -45.54 9.14 -22.35
CA GLU A 699 -45.65 8.53 -21.02
C GLU A 699 -44.53 9.01 -20.07
N ARG A 700 -43.47 9.59 -20.59
CA ARG A 700 -42.34 10.10 -19.79
C ARG A 700 -42.70 11.21 -18.81
N LEU A 701 -43.64 12.07 -19.17
CA LEU A 701 -44.06 13.18 -18.30
C LEU A 701 -44.83 12.75 -17.05
N SER A 702 -45.47 11.57 -17.08
CA SER A 702 -46.16 10.97 -15.95
C SER A 702 -45.34 9.94 -15.17
N HIS A 703 -44.07 9.82 -15.45
CA HIS A 703 -43.21 8.88 -14.79
C HIS A 703 -42.94 9.27 -13.33
N ASP A 704 -43.12 8.33 -12.41
CA ASP A 704 -42.75 8.46 -11.00
C ASP A 704 -41.27 8.01 -10.80
N PHE A 705 -40.44 8.97 -10.45
CA PHE A 705 -39.00 8.72 -10.29
C PHE A 705 -38.63 8.00 -8.99
N GLY A 706 -39.54 7.87 -8.00
CA GLY A 706 -39.26 7.18 -6.75
C GLY A 706 -37.99 7.73 -6.08
N TYR A 707 -37.97 9.02 -5.79
CA TYR A 707 -36.82 9.70 -5.20
C TYR A 707 -36.40 9.09 -3.87
N PHE A 708 -35.07 9.00 -3.64
CA PHE A 708 -34.50 8.57 -2.38
C PHE A 708 -33.49 9.59 -1.86
N ASN A 709 -33.22 9.55 -0.55
CA ASN A 709 -32.26 10.42 0.12
C ASN A 709 -31.07 9.60 0.59
N VAL A 710 -29.89 10.24 0.64
CA VAL A 710 -28.66 9.67 1.18
C VAL A 710 -28.30 10.42 2.46
N ASP A 711 -28.29 9.72 3.59
CA ASP A 711 -27.92 10.29 4.88
C ASP A 711 -26.49 10.85 4.87
N ALA A 712 -26.25 11.88 5.69
CA ALA A 712 -24.92 12.42 5.94
C ALA A 712 -23.95 11.32 6.40
N ILE A 713 -22.70 11.35 5.88
CA ILE A 713 -21.69 10.36 6.17
C ILE A 713 -21.33 10.27 7.66
N ARG A 714 -21.10 9.06 8.15
CA ARG A 714 -20.73 8.77 9.55
C ARG A 714 -19.39 8.00 9.60
N PRO A 715 -18.63 8.09 10.72
CA PRO A 715 -17.43 7.30 10.90
C PRO A 715 -17.71 5.79 10.91
N GLU A 716 -16.90 5.05 10.20
CA GLU A 716 -16.92 3.61 10.13
C GLU A 716 -16.31 3.00 11.40
N LYS A 717 -16.87 1.90 11.89
CA LYS A 717 -16.45 1.20 13.10
C LYS A 717 -16.21 -0.28 12.80
N VAL A 718 -15.18 -0.86 13.42
CA VAL A 718 -14.96 -2.30 13.38
C VAL A 718 -14.74 -2.85 14.79
N LYS A 719 -15.26 -4.05 15.04
CA LYS A 719 -14.98 -4.87 16.22
C LYS A 719 -14.40 -6.18 15.74
N THR A 720 -13.22 -6.53 16.23
CA THR A 720 -12.51 -7.74 15.82
C THR A 720 -12.20 -8.59 17.03
N ALA A 721 -12.57 -9.87 16.97
CA ALA A 721 -12.08 -10.93 17.85
C ALA A 721 -11.00 -11.72 17.12
N GLU A 722 -9.89 -12.00 17.79
CA GLU A 722 -8.77 -12.75 17.22
C GLU A 722 -8.26 -13.78 18.23
N ALA A 723 -7.96 -14.99 17.74
CA ALA A 723 -7.25 -16.04 18.48
C ALA A 723 -6.01 -16.46 17.69
N GLY A 724 -4.90 -16.70 18.38
CA GLY A 724 -3.66 -17.11 17.72
C GLY A 724 -2.86 -18.09 18.57
N TYR A 725 -2.04 -18.89 17.88
CA TYR A 725 -1.16 -19.87 18.45
C TYR A 725 0.22 -19.76 17.81
N ARG A 726 1.26 -19.72 18.65
CA ARG A 726 2.67 -19.75 18.24
C ARG A 726 3.37 -20.91 18.89
N ALA A 727 4.20 -21.60 18.13
CA ALA A 727 5.02 -22.68 18.66
C ALA A 727 6.39 -22.74 17.98
N THR A 728 7.40 -23.10 18.79
CA THR A 728 8.69 -23.56 18.30
C THR A 728 8.77 -25.07 18.54
N ILE A 729 8.80 -25.86 17.47
CA ILE A 729 8.85 -27.33 17.53
C ILE A 729 10.31 -27.76 17.41
N GLY A 730 10.83 -28.33 18.48
CA GLY A 730 12.27 -28.57 18.61
C GLY A 730 13.02 -27.23 18.60
N THR A 731 14.12 -27.16 17.81
CA THR A 731 14.96 -25.96 17.67
C THR A 731 14.88 -25.34 16.27
N ARG A 732 14.11 -25.94 15.37
CA ARG A 732 14.20 -25.64 13.92
C ARG A 732 12.91 -25.24 13.23
N ILE A 733 11.76 -25.52 13.80
CA ILE A 733 10.47 -25.24 13.16
C ILE A 733 9.72 -24.23 13.99
N PHE A 734 9.40 -23.12 13.39
CA PHE A 734 8.54 -22.09 13.95
C PHE A 734 7.21 -22.08 13.22
N VAL A 735 6.09 -22.06 13.99
CA VAL A 735 4.72 -22.02 13.46
C VAL A 735 3.99 -20.87 14.13
N ASP A 736 3.25 -20.08 13.34
CA ASP A 736 2.31 -19.06 13.81
C ASP A 736 1.00 -19.21 13.04
N ALA A 737 -0.09 -19.45 13.76
CA ALA A 737 -1.43 -19.53 13.21
C ALA A 737 -2.35 -18.54 13.92
N ASN A 738 -3.30 -17.96 13.17
CA ASN A 738 -4.32 -17.08 13.73
C ASN A 738 -5.64 -17.18 12.97
N TYR A 739 -6.72 -16.91 13.67
CA TYR A 739 -8.07 -16.75 13.14
C TYR A 739 -8.64 -15.43 13.64
N TYR A 740 -9.33 -14.69 12.78
CA TYR A 740 -10.03 -13.47 13.13
C TYR A 740 -11.47 -13.46 12.63
N TYR A 741 -12.32 -12.73 13.34
CA TYR A 741 -13.70 -12.44 12.98
C TYR A 741 -13.97 -10.97 13.23
N SER A 742 -14.42 -10.23 12.21
CA SER A 742 -14.61 -8.78 12.25
C SER A 742 -16.02 -8.38 11.83
N LEU A 743 -16.61 -7.48 12.59
CA LEU A 743 -17.92 -6.87 12.37
C LEU A 743 -17.72 -5.38 12.09
N TYR A 744 -18.19 -4.92 10.94
CA TYR A 744 -18.12 -3.52 10.52
C TYR A 744 -19.51 -2.90 10.60
N ASP A 745 -19.63 -1.84 11.38
CA ASP A 745 -20.82 -1.00 11.49
C ASP A 745 -20.58 0.32 10.76
N ASP A 746 -21.61 0.89 10.12
CA ASP A 746 -21.52 2.12 9.33
C ASP A 746 -20.42 2.05 8.23
N PHE A 747 -20.25 0.89 7.56
CA PHE A 747 -19.24 0.71 6.52
C PHE A 747 -19.38 1.79 5.43
N ILE A 748 -18.27 2.44 5.06
CA ILE A 748 -18.26 3.51 4.07
C ILE A 748 -17.99 2.93 2.69
N GLY A 749 -18.92 3.16 1.80
CA GLY A 749 -18.85 2.89 0.37
C GLY A 749 -19.50 4.02 -0.41
N TYR A 750 -20.17 3.69 -1.52
CA TYR A 750 -20.79 4.67 -2.41
C TYR A 750 -22.18 4.23 -2.82
N ILE A 751 -23.05 5.21 -3.04
CA ILE A 751 -24.34 5.03 -3.72
C ILE A 751 -24.28 5.81 -5.04
N ILE A 752 -24.79 5.20 -6.11
CA ILE A 752 -24.93 5.85 -7.41
C ILE A 752 -26.41 6.22 -7.56
N GLY A 753 -26.65 7.47 -7.90
CA GLY A 753 -27.97 8.00 -8.19
C GLY A 753 -27.90 9.09 -9.24
N ALA A 754 -29.02 9.44 -9.80
CA ALA A 754 -29.12 10.53 -10.75
C ALA A 754 -29.98 11.66 -10.18
N ASP A 755 -29.61 12.89 -10.47
CA ASP A 755 -30.46 14.05 -10.31
C ASP A 755 -31.13 14.35 -11.64
N ILE A 756 -32.44 14.55 -11.62
CA ILE A 756 -33.22 14.89 -12.78
C ILE A 756 -34.29 15.89 -12.37
N GLU A 757 -34.24 17.08 -12.97
CA GLU A 757 -35.22 18.12 -12.68
C GLU A 757 -36.60 17.78 -13.27
N GLU A 758 -37.64 18.10 -12.56
CA GLU A 758 -39.02 18.06 -13.06
C GLU A 758 -39.23 19.14 -14.14
N GLY A 759 -38.82 18.85 -15.36
CA GLY A 759 -39.01 19.73 -16.49
C GLY A 759 -40.42 19.64 -17.08
N THR A 760 -40.83 20.70 -17.77
CA THR A 760 -42.13 20.75 -18.48
C THR A 760 -42.16 19.92 -19.76
N THR A 761 -41.00 19.53 -20.27
CA THR A 761 -40.86 18.64 -21.43
C THR A 761 -39.86 17.48 -21.15
N ALA A 762 -40.04 16.37 -21.86
CA ALA A 762 -39.10 15.24 -21.77
C ALA A 762 -37.65 15.61 -22.17
N ILE A 763 -37.49 16.60 -23.04
CA ILE A 763 -36.19 17.12 -23.46
C ILE A 763 -35.53 17.94 -22.34
N ASP A 764 -36.30 18.77 -21.62
CA ASP A 764 -35.79 19.57 -20.50
C ASP A 764 -35.32 18.66 -19.37
N ARG A 765 -36.04 17.58 -19.05
CA ARG A 765 -35.64 16.56 -18.07
C ARG A 765 -34.36 15.86 -18.47
N LEU A 766 -34.18 15.50 -19.74
CA LEU A 766 -32.94 14.87 -20.22
C LEU A 766 -31.73 15.80 -20.16
N LYS A 767 -31.95 17.11 -20.36
CA LYS A 767 -30.86 18.10 -20.27
C LYS A 767 -30.37 18.30 -18.85
N SER A 768 -31.21 18.09 -17.85
CA SER A 768 -30.87 18.24 -16.42
C SER A 768 -30.29 16.96 -15.82
N LEU A 769 -30.33 15.83 -16.54
CA LEU A 769 -29.87 14.55 -16.02
C LEU A 769 -28.38 14.57 -15.69
N GLN A 770 -28.04 14.42 -14.42
CA GLN A 770 -26.68 14.30 -13.92
C GLN A 770 -26.54 13.08 -13.02
N VAL A 771 -25.59 12.21 -13.34
CA VAL A 771 -25.27 11.04 -12.49
C VAL A 771 -24.29 11.46 -11.40
N TYR A 772 -24.57 11.05 -10.19
CA TYR A 772 -23.72 11.25 -9.02
C TYR A 772 -23.32 9.92 -8.40
N ARG A 773 -22.08 9.86 -7.91
CA ARG A 773 -21.61 8.84 -6.99
C ARG A 773 -21.32 9.51 -5.65
N VAL A 774 -22.17 9.24 -4.67
CA VAL A 774 -22.17 9.89 -3.37
C VAL A 774 -21.60 8.96 -2.31
N ALA A 775 -20.68 9.45 -1.47
CA ALA A 775 -20.19 8.70 -0.33
C ALA A 775 -21.32 8.41 0.66
N ALA A 776 -21.46 7.17 1.09
CA ALA A 776 -22.57 6.74 1.96
C ALA A 776 -22.13 5.61 2.90
N ASN A 777 -22.88 5.44 3.99
CA ASN A 777 -22.69 4.32 4.91
C ASN A 777 -23.65 3.19 4.59
N ALA A 778 -23.14 1.95 4.65
CA ALA A 778 -23.96 0.75 4.59
C ALA A 778 -24.98 0.74 5.73
N THR A 779 -26.19 0.31 5.44
CA THR A 779 -27.28 0.16 6.42
C THR A 779 -27.17 -1.19 7.13
N GLU A 780 -26.57 -2.18 6.49
CA GLU A 780 -26.34 -3.50 7.04
C GLU A 780 -24.91 -3.64 7.59
N GLN A 781 -24.75 -4.58 8.54
CA GLN A 781 -23.45 -4.90 9.10
C GLN A 781 -22.62 -5.74 8.11
N VAL A 782 -21.44 -5.27 7.75
CA VAL A 782 -20.49 -6.01 6.93
C VAL A 782 -19.65 -6.93 7.83
N THR A 783 -19.50 -8.18 7.45
CA THR A 783 -18.80 -9.19 8.25
C THR A 783 -17.70 -9.86 7.45
N THR A 784 -16.50 -9.92 8.02
CA THR A 784 -15.36 -10.63 7.45
C THR A 784 -14.75 -11.61 8.44
N GLN A 785 -14.19 -12.69 7.95
CA GLN A 785 -13.41 -13.64 8.73
C GLN A 785 -12.21 -14.14 7.96
N GLY A 786 -11.23 -14.64 8.66
CA GLY A 786 -10.06 -15.20 8.00
C GLY A 786 -9.18 -16.02 8.94
N PHE A 787 -8.40 -16.87 8.31
CA PHE A 787 -7.42 -17.74 8.95
C PHE A 787 -6.09 -17.60 8.23
N SER A 788 -4.99 -17.58 8.98
CA SER A 788 -3.68 -17.68 8.36
C SER A 788 -2.73 -18.53 9.19
N ILE A 789 -1.85 -19.25 8.50
CA ILE A 789 -0.80 -20.05 9.10
C ILE A 789 0.52 -19.78 8.38
N GLY A 790 1.60 -19.61 9.13
CA GLY A 790 2.96 -19.49 8.64
C GLY A 790 3.87 -20.48 9.31
N MET A 791 4.84 -21.00 8.58
CA MET A 791 5.86 -21.91 9.05
C MET A 791 7.23 -21.51 8.50
N ASN A 792 8.22 -21.46 9.39
CA ASN A 792 9.62 -21.30 9.04
C ASN A 792 10.39 -22.51 9.53
N THR A 793 11.15 -23.15 8.65
CA THR A 793 11.95 -24.35 8.97
C THR A 793 13.40 -24.12 8.59
N PHE A 794 14.30 -24.35 9.56
CA PHE A 794 15.75 -24.23 9.34
C PHE A 794 16.33 -25.60 8.98
N VAL A 795 16.96 -25.69 7.82
CA VAL A 795 17.58 -26.91 7.28
C VAL A 795 19.10 -26.76 7.28
N GLY A 796 19.76 -27.45 8.19
CA GLY A 796 21.20 -27.24 8.41
C GLY A 796 21.49 -25.83 8.92
N ASP A 797 22.69 -25.31 8.61
CA ASP A 797 23.19 -24.04 9.14
C ASP A 797 22.98 -22.85 8.18
N TYR A 798 22.57 -23.10 6.95
CA TYR A 798 22.56 -22.09 5.89
C TYR A 798 21.25 -22.00 5.13
N GLN A 799 20.28 -22.88 5.37
CA GLN A 799 19.05 -22.94 4.57
C GLN A 799 17.82 -22.68 5.43
N THR A 800 16.87 -21.98 4.84
CA THR A 800 15.57 -21.73 5.45
C THR A 800 14.49 -22.03 4.42
N LEU A 801 13.48 -22.82 4.82
CA LEU A 801 12.24 -23.00 4.11
C LEU A 801 11.16 -22.19 4.83
N THR A 802 10.44 -21.41 4.09
CA THR A 802 9.31 -20.62 4.59
C THR A 802 8.04 -20.98 3.83
N GLY A 803 6.93 -21.00 4.51
CA GLY A 803 5.65 -21.19 3.87
C GLY A 803 4.55 -20.49 4.65
N ASN A 804 3.59 -19.89 3.95
CA ASN A 804 2.38 -19.41 4.57
C ASN A 804 1.17 -19.58 3.67
N TYR A 805 0.03 -19.69 4.31
CA TYR A 805 -1.27 -19.77 3.66
C TYR A 805 -2.22 -18.81 4.37
N SER A 806 -3.09 -18.15 3.61
CA SER A 806 -4.12 -17.26 4.14
C SER A 806 -5.45 -17.50 3.40
N TRP A 807 -6.51 -17.52 4.18
CA TRP A 807 -7.89 -17.54 3.74
C TRP A 807 -8.62 -16.33 4.33
N ASN A 808 -9.32 -15.56 3.48
CA ASN A 808 -10.12 -14.41 3.88
C ASN A 808 -11.48 -14.46 3.19
N LYS A 809 -12.54 -14.17 3.92
CA LYS A 809 -13.89 -14.24 3.40
C LYS A 809 -14.75 -13.08 3.87
N LEU A 810 -15.45 -12.45 2.92
CA LEU A 810 -16.59 -11.58 3.17
C LEU A 810 -17.82 -12.48 3.33
N THR A 811 -18.53 -12.38 4.46
CA THR A 811 -19.62 -13.32 4.82
C THR A 811 -21.00 -12.66 4.86
N SER A 812 -21.09 -11.34 4.75
CA SER A 812 -22.38 -10.64 4.69
C SER A 812 -23.07 -10.89 3.35
N ALA A 813 -24.36 -11.23 3.41
CA ALA A 813 -25.22 -11.21 2.24
C ALA A 813 -25.46 -9.74 1.85
N VAL A 814 -25.16 -9.39 0.61
CA VAL A 814 -25.28 -8.00 0.13
C VAL A 814 -26.70 -7.79 -0.37
N THR A 815 -27.59 -7.30 0.48
CA THR A 815 -28.87 -6.71 0.08
C THR A 815 -28.81 -5.18 0.10
N ASP A 816 -27.76 -4.62 0.69
CA ASP A 816 -27.43 -3.20 0.74
C ASP A 816 -26.96 -2.71 -0.65
N PRO A 817 -27.41 -1.56 -1.15
CA PRO A 817 -26.97 -0.99 -2.41
C PRO A 817 -25.47 -0.59 -2.40
N ILE A 818 -24.82 -0.61 -1.23
CA ILE A 818 -23.40 -0.30 -1.11
C ILE A 818 -22.57 -1.56 -1.31
N VAL A 819 -21.72 -1.56 -2.33
CA VAL A 819 -20.75 -2.63 -2.59
C VAL A 819 -19.54 -2.43 -1.68
N PRO A 820 -19.19 -3.42 -0.83
CA PRO A 820 -18.07 -3.27 0.11
C PRO A 820 -16.68 -3.25 -0.55
N ALA A 821 -16.54 -3.54 -1.83
CA ALA A 821 -15.27 -3.61 -2.58
C ALA A 821 -14.21 -4.41 -1.80
N PHE A 822 -14.48 -5.69 -1.52
CA PHE A 822 -13.60 -6.53 -0.71
C PHE A 822 -12.24 -6.76 -1.37
N ASN A 823 -12.19 -6.91 -2.70
CA ASN A 823 -11.02 -6.91 -3.57
C ASN A 823 -9.86 -7.80 -3.07
N THR A 824 -10.20 -8.91 -2.45
CA THR A 824 -9.22 -9.77 -1.79
C THR A 824 -9.47 -11.21 -2.20
N PRO A 825 -8.43 -11.95 -2.61
CA PRO A 825 -8.56 -13.37 -2.94
C PRO A 825 -9.02 -14.16 -1.71
N GLU A 826 -9.90 -15.14 -1.89
CA GLU A 826 -10.30 -16.00 -0.78
C GLU A 826 -9.11 -16.85 -0.33
N HIS A 827 -8.31 -17.38 -1.25
CA HIS A 827 -7.15 -18.21 -0.97
C HIS A 827 -5.86 -17.66 -1.56
N LYS A 828 -4.79 -17.67 -0.78
CA LYS A 828 -3.42 -17.39 -1.25
C LYS A 828 -2.38 -18.14 -0.44
N PHE A 829 -1.24 -18.44 -1.05
CA PHE A 829 -0.09 -18.99 -0.34
C PHE A 829 1.25 -18.48 -0.91
N ASN A 830 2.28 -18.54 -0.08
CA ASN A 830 3.66 -18.28 -0.44
C ASN A 830 4.56 -19.43 0.03
N LEU A 831 5.56 -19.77 -0.78
CA LEU A 831 6.60 -20.76 -0.49
C LEU A 831 7.95 -20.15 -0.80
N GLY A 832 8.85 -20.15 0.17
CA GLY A 832 10.19 -19.59 0.04
C GLY A 832 11.27 -20.60 0.39
N TRP A 833 12.39 -20.54 -0.33
CA TRP A 833 13.62 -21.23 -0.01
C TRP A 833 14.80 -20.27 -0.11
N ASN A 834 15.60 -20.19 0.95
CA ASN A 834 16.72 -19.28 1.02
C ASN A 834 17.97 -20.01 1.49
N ILE A 835 19.10 -19.69 0.86
CA ILE A 835 20.45 -20.03 1.30
C ILE A 835 21.12 -18.74 1.75
N ARG A 836 21.69 -18.74 2.96
CA ARG A 836 22.30 -17.56 3.57
C ARG A 836 23.76 -17.79 3.89
N ASN A 837 24.61 -16.86 3.50
CA ASN A 837 26.01 -16.78 3.92
C ASN A 837 26.80 -18.10 3.78
N TYR A 838 26.49 -18.89 2.76
CA TYR A 838 27.19 -20.14 2.50
C TYR A 838 28.65 -19.84 2.07
N PRO A 839 29.68 -20.35 2.78
CA PRO A 839 31.07 -20.07 2.44
C PRO A 839 31.45 -20.67 1.09
N TRP A 840 31.86 -19.83 0.13
CA TRP A 840 32.29 -20.29 -1.18
C TRP A 840 33.63 -21.03 -1.07
N LYS A 841 33.65 -22.33 -1.40
CA LYS A 841 34.84 -23.20 -1.30
C LYS A 841 35.47 -23.17 0.12
N ASN A 842 34.63 -23.10 1.18
CA ASN A 842 35.06 -22.95 2.58
C ASN A 842 35.86 -21.66 2.87
N ASP A 843 35.74 -20.65 2.02
CA ASP A 843 36.35 -19.32 2.21
C ASP A 843 35.34 -18.38 2.84
N ASN A 844 35.47 -18.12 4.12
CA ASN A 844 34.61 -17.23 4.89
C ASN A 844 34.71 -15.75 4.44
N SER A 845 35.66 -15.38 3.59
CA SER A 845 35.71 -14.05 2.98
C SER A 845 34.81 -13.90 1.76
N LYS A 846 34.21 -15.00 1.28
CA LYS A 846 33.30 -15.04 0.13
C LYS A 846 32.05 -15.84 0.50
N LEU A 847 30.93 -15.18 0.60
CA LEU A 847 29.66 -15.79 1.01
C LEU A 847 28.68 -15.79 -0.16
N ILE A 848 28.02 -16.91 -0.36
CA ILE A 848 26.94 -17.05 -1.33
C ILE A 848 25.61 -16.97 -0.61
N GLY A 849 24.70 -16.24 -1.21
CA GLY A 849 23.27 -16.26 -0.92
C GLY A 849 22.47 -16.65 -2.15
N ALA A 850 21.39 -17.36 -1.97
CA ALA A 850 20.39 -17.63 -3.01
C ALA A 850 18.99 -17.60 -2.40
N GLY A 851 18.00 -17.23 -3.16
CA GLY A 851 16.62 -17.23 -2.70
C GLY A 851 15.65 -17.44 -3.86
N VAL A 852 14.61 -18.20 -3.59
CA VAL A 852 13.47 -18.39 -4.49
C VAL A 852 12.22 -18.22 -3.65
N ASN A 853 11.24 -17.47 -4.15
CA ASN A 853 9.94 -17.34 -3.55
C ASN A 853 8.86 -17.56 -4.61
N TYR A 854 7.90 -18.41 -4.32
CA TYR A 854 6.71 -18.63 -5.15
C TYR A 854 5.47 -18.16 -4.41
N LYS A 855 4.69 -17.32 -5.06
CA LYS A 855 3.41 -16.79 -4.57
C LYS A 855 2.30 -17.25 -5.51
N TRP A 856 1.21 -17.79 -4.96
CA TRP A 856 -0.02 -18.05 -5.69
C TRP A 856 -1.18 -17.27 -5.08
N VAL A 857 -2.03 -16.71 -5.93
CA VAL A 857 -3.19 -15.89 -5.60
C VAL A 857 -4.38 -16.41 -6.39
N GLU A 858 -5.47 -16.71 -5.71
CA GLU A 858 -6.73 -17.08 -6.33
C GLU A 858 -7.36 -15.90 -7.06
N GLY A 859 -8.10 -16.19 -8.14
CA GLY A 859 -8.85 -15.17 -8.87
C GLY A 859 -9.99 -14.59 -8.04
N PHE A 860 -10.26 -13.32 -8.25
CA PHE A 860 -11.33 -12.60 -7.54
C PHE A 860 -11.89 -11.48 -8.43
N ILE A 861 -13.07 -10.96 -8.06
CA ILE A 861 -13.62 -9.77 -8.69
C ILE A 861 -12.98 -8.55 -8.02
N PHE A 862 -12.42 -7.68 -8.85
CA PHE A 862 -11.95 -6.36 -8.41
C PHE A 862 -13.07 -5.35 -8.68
N GLU A 863 -13.55 -4.72 -7.64
CA GLU A 863 -14.59 -3.71 -7.64
C GLU A 863 -13.94 -2.34 -7.47
N GLY A 864 -13.84 -1.59 -8.55
CA GLY A 864 -13.34 -0.22 -8.61
C GLY A 864 -14.42 0.75 -9.05
N SER A 865 -14.08 1.69 -9.92
CA SER A 865 -15.05 2.49 -10.66
C SER A 865 -15.74 1.63 -11.74
N PRO A 866 -16.85 2.08 -12.35
CA PRO A 866 -17.45 1.36 -13.46
C PRO A 866 -16.48 1.05 -14.61
N GLN A 867 -15.48 1.90 -14.84
CA GLN A 867 -14.41 1.65 -15.82
C GLN A 867 -13.49 0.51 -15.40
N PHE A 868 -13.26 0.32 -14.10
CA PHE A 868 -12.24 -0.55 -13.55
C PHE A 868 -12.83 -1.58 -12.57
N THR A 869 -13.96 -2.17 -12.95
CA THR A 869 -14.57 -3.33 -12.28
C THR A 869 -14.50 -4.54 -13.20
N GLY A 870 -14.06 -5.68 -12.65
CA GLY A 870 -13.98 -6.92 -13.43
C GLY A 870 -13.17 -8.02 -12.78
N SER A 871 -13.08 -9.16 -13.46
CA SER A 871 -12.46 -10.37 -12.94
C SER A 871 -10.94 -10.35 -13.10
N ILE A 872 -10.23 -10.63 -12.02
CA ILE A 872 -8.79 -10.93 -12.00
C ILE A 872 -8.63 -12.45 -11.96
N PRO A 873 -8.00 -13.09 -12.96
CA PRO A 873 -7.79 -14.53 -12.95
C PRO A 873 -6.77 -14.96 -11.89
N SER A 874 -6.81 -16.22 -11.46
CA SER A 874 -5.79 -16.79 -10.57
C SER A 874 -4.40 -16.73 -11.21
N TYR A 875 -3.38 -16.40 -10.42
CA TYR A 875 -2.02 -16.30 -10.93
C TYR A 875 -0.97 -16.78 -9.93
N GLY A 876 0.20 -17.16 -10.48
CA GLY A 876 1.39 -17.50 -9.72
C GLY A 876 2.59 -16.65 -10.16
N LEU A 877 3.37 -16.17 -9.21
CA LEU A 877 4.59 -15.40 -9.41
C LEU A 877 5.76 -16.09 -8.74
N CYS A 878 6.91 -16.10 -9.40
CA CYS A 878 8.14 -16.70 -8.88
C CYS A 878 9.24 -15.65 -8.92
N ASP A 879 9.80 -15.31 -7.75
CA ASP A 879 10.95 -14.43 -7.61
C ASP A 879 12.19 -15.25 -7.29
N ALA A 880 13.33 -14.89 -7.86
CA ALA A 880 14.59 -15.60 -7.61
C ALA A 880 15.78 -14.64 -7.57
N GLN A 881 16.79 -14.99 -6.77
CA GLN A 881 18.05 -14.24 -6.72
C GLN A 881 19.23 -15.15 -6.37
N VAL A 882 20.41 -14.71 -6.78
CA VAL A 882 21.70 -15.23 -6.33
C VAL A 882 22.63 -14.06 -5.99
N SER A 883 23.40 -14.20 -4.92
CA SER A 883 24.32 -13.15 -4.49
C SER A 883 25.67 -13.70 -4.06
N LEU A 884 26.71 -12.89 -4.27
CA LEU A 884 28.07 -13.13 -3.82
C LEU A 884 28.51 -11.93 -2.97
N THR A 885 28.74 -12.16 -1.68
CA THR A 885 29.27 -11.15 -0.77
C THR A 885 30.77 -11.40 -0.57
N ARG A 886 31.58 -10.39 -0.86
CA ARG A 886 33.01 -10.37 -0.58
C ARG A 886 33.29 -9.53 0.66
N ILE A 887 34.00 -10.08 1.60
CA ILE A 887 34.40 -9.43 2.85
C ILE A 887 35.89 -9.07 2.74
N LYS A 888 36.22 -7.81 2.91
CA LYS A 888 37.59 -7.32 3.03
C LYS A 888 37.79 -6.78 4.44
N GLU A 889 38.70 -7.37 5.17
CA GLU A 889 39.09 -6.92 6.50
C GLU A 889 40.45 -6.20 6.40
N ASN A 890 40.50 -4.91 6.75
CA ASN A 890 41.71 -4.19 7.09
C ASN A 890 41.72 -4.00 8.61
N SER A 891 42.87 -3.81 9.23
CA SER A 891 43.10 -3.81 10.70
C SER A 891 41.99 -3.13 11.55
N ASP A 892 41.28 -2.15 11.05
CA ASP A 892 40.28 -1.38 11.80
C ASP A 892 38.88 -1.28 11.14
N LYS A 893 38.72 -1.75 9.91
CA LYS A 893 37.45 -1.64 9.19
C LYS A 893 37.19 -2.88 8.33
N LYS A 894 35.98 -3.39 8.50
CA LYS A 894 35.45 -4.45 7.65
C LYS A 894 34.54 -3.84 6.60
N ARG A 895 34.83 -4.10 5.34
CA ARG A 895 34.00 -3.66 4.21
C ARG A 895 33.39 -4.87 3.53
N THR A 896 32.13 -4.77 3.17
CA THR A 896 31.44 -5.81 2.41
C THR A 896 31.04 -5.27 1.04
N ILE A 897 31.25 -6.07 0.01
CA ILE A 897 30.74 -5.78 -1.34
C ILE A 897 29.86 -6.97 -1.73
N THR A 898 28.59 -6.71 -1.97
CA THR A 898 27.63 -7.72 -2.40
C THR A 898 27.24 -7.49 -3.86
N TYR A 899 27.43 -8.49 -4.69
CA TYR A 899 26.91 -8.56 -6.05
C TYR A 899 25.66 -9.42 -6.02
N LYS A 900 24.55 -8.95 -6.57
CA LYS A 900 23.28 -9.69 -6.61
C LYS A 900 22.72 -9.64 -8.03
N LEU A 901 22.36 -10.83 -8.56
CA LEU A 901 21.53 -11.00 -9.73
C LEU A 901 20.18 -11.53 -9.27
N GLY A 902 19.11 -10.86 -9.62
CA GLY A 902 17.76 -11.24 -9.21
C GLY A 902 16.72 -10.90 -10.26
N ALA A 903 15.53 -11.45 -10.08
CA ALA A 903 14.37 -11.11 -10.87
C ALA A 903 13.09 -11.27 -10.03
N SER A 904 12.23 -10.27 -10.05
CA SER A 904 10.82 -10.45 -9.74
C SER A 904 10.14 -11.12 -10.93
N ASN A 905 9.22 -12.05 -10.65
CA ASN A 905 8.47 -12.79 -11.65
C ASN A 905 9.39 -13.41 -12.74
N VAL A 906 10.39 -14.20 -12.32
CA VAL A 906 11.44 -14.76 -13.20
C VAL A 906 10.87 -15.56 -14.37
N LEU A 907 9.69 -16.16 -14.23
CA LEU A 907 8.98 -16.92 -15.26
C LEU A 907 8.27 -16.04 -16.29
N ASN A 908 8.23 -14.72 -16.07
CA ASN A 908 7.54 -13.74 -16.91
C ASN A 908 6.05 -14.05 -17.11
N ASN A 909 5.38 -14.52 -16.08
CA ASN A 909 3.94 -14.70 -16.09
C ASN A 909 3.25 -13.32 -16.02
N LYS A 910 2.72 -12.86 -17.15
CA LYS A 910 2.07 -11.54 -17.23
C LYS A 910 0.72 -11.61 -16.53
N VAL A 911 0.52 -10.80 -15.52
CA VAL A 911 -0.68 -10.83 -14.67
C VAL A 911 -1.21 -9.42 -14.39
N TYR A 912 -2.51 -9.29 -14.30
CA TYR A 912 -3.16 -8.14 -13.70
C TYR A 912 -3.21 -8.34 -12.19
N GLN A 913 -2.80 -7.33 -11.43
CA GLN A 913 -2.98 -7.29 -9.96
C GLN A 913 -4.13 -6.33 -9.56
N VAL A 914 -4.53 -5.48 -10.50
CA VAL A 914 -5.66 -4.55 -10.42
C VAL A 914 -6.37 -4.62 -11.75
N PHE A 915 -7.69 -4.66 -11.76
CA PHE A 915 -8.43 -4.61 -13.01
C PHE A 915 -8.28 -3.21 -13.65
N GLY A 916 -7.96 -3.16 -14.94
CA GLY A 916 -7.61 -1.94 -15.65
C GLY A 916 -6.17 -1.45 -15.39
N GLY A 917 -5.41 -2.11 -14.52
CA GLY A 917 -3.99 -1.87 -14.33
C GLY A 917 -3.12 -2.53 -15.40
N PRO A 918 -1.77 -2.39 -15.28
CA PRO A 918 -0.86 -2.94 -16.25
C PRO A 918 -0.70 -4.46 -16.13
N LEU A 919 -0.30 -5.10 -17.23
CA LEU A 919 0.20 -6.48 -17.22
C LEU A 919 1.61 -6.51 -16.63
N VAL A 920 1.69 -6.83 -15.32
CA VAL A 920 2.97 -6.91 -14.61
C VAL A 920 3.74 -8.14 -15.07
N GLY A 921 4.88 -7.92 -15.70
CA GLY A 921 5.78 -8.94 -16.20
C GLY A 921 7.03 -9.12 -15.34
N ARG A 922 8.08 -9.73 -15.93
CA ARG A 922 9.38 -9.89 -15.29
C ARG A 922 10.10 -8.55 -15.14
N LEU A 923 10.86 -8.42 -14.06
CA LEU A 923 11.82 -7.34 -13.85
C LEU A 923 13.13 -7.93 -13.31
N ALA A 924 14.05 -8.27 -14.19
CA ALA A 924 15.37 -8.79 -13.84
C ALA A 924 16.34 -7.64 -13.60
N TYR A 925 17.26 -7.83 -12.65
CA TYR A 925 18.22 -6.80 -12.24
C TYR A 925 19.57 -7.37 -11.79
N LEU A 926 20.60 -6.55 -11.95
CA LEU A 926 21.89 -6.69 -11.33
C LEU A 926 22.10 -5.57 -10.31
N SER A 927 22.57 -5.88 -9.11
CA SER A 927 22.92 -4.84 -8.14
C SER A 927 24.28 -5.07 -7.51
N ILE A 928 24.93 -3.96 -7.14
CA ILE A 928 26.18 -3.90 -6.39
C ILE A 928 25.94 -3.05 -5.17
N GLN A 929 26.17 -3.62 -3.98
CA GLN A 929 26.01 -2.90 -2.72
C GLN A 929 27.33 -2.92 -1.95
N ILE A 930 27.72 -1.78 -1.42
CA ILE A 930 28.91 -1.56 -0.58
C ILE A 930 28.45 -1.09 0.80
N ASN A 931 28.97 -1.74 1.85
CA ASN A 931 28.73 -1.35 3.25
C ASN A 931 30.06 -1.27 3.99
#